data_b7fe7cf05741fc3a400a95bec84de377
#
_entry.id   b7fe7cf05741fc3a400a95bec84de377
#
_cell.length_a   1.000
_cell.length_b   1.000
_cell.length_c   1.000
_cell.angle_alpha   90.00
_cell.angle_beta   90.00
_cell.angle_gamma   90.00
#
_symmetry.space_group_name_H-M   'P 1'
#
loop_
_entity.id
_entity.type
_entity.pdbx_description
1 polymer ?
#
loop_
_entity_poly.entity_id
_entity_poly.type
_entity_poly.pdbx_seq_one_letter_code
_entity_poly.pdbx_strand_id
1 'polypeptide(L)'
;MVGLTISHYRIVSKLGEGGMGVVYLAEDILLGRRVAIKTAKCKPEDHAFRSRFLREARAVSAFSHQHIATIYDYGETDDGKPYIVMELIEGRMLSDLLRSGTLSFDETVTIIKQVAQALSEAHRHGIVHRDIKPSNIAITVRGVVKVLDFGLAKRINVEPIDTFDPDQFRKFNTQTREGVIVGTPSYFSPEQALGLQVDARSDLFSLGSVLYECITGSLPFPGSSPIEISAKVIRDDPALPSSHNSSIPPGLDRIILKSLAKKPEERYQSTADLMADLSGLDVSSNGSTVGVQTKTSELAQGQTEEEKANETHETQEPLPRSIRTVVTNVRSRIPVKTLVTITATIIAVVTVLAWQQPWKGNRFSEPSSTVQRAYDDAVEQIHEGAFFRASVILERAVKEGGDSFPLVHARLAEAYAELDNSEKATAQLLRVRELVPDPGVLEEIDRLRLDAITAMVKRDFASAIKSYEALVSTTPASEKQHALIDLGRAFEKSDQRNRAIEFYEQALALDQRSPAAHLRVGVVYGRSQRVVDAFNSFNKAYELFDTSGGIEGMAEVSLQRAVLLGQVGKTDEAHDELVKALDKSNALDNKDKAVRVLLNLSNNELVAGHPGPAEQYSSQAITLAQQNNMENLTIQGIIDIANTHFVRGQYTEAEANYRQAIRLAQYYKANRNLARANLMMASLRNHQNDPEGTSEFVEKALPFYQEGGYRKELSTALSILGHAYDQAGKYNLAISTFQQQLDLANQVDDQLQVAQSTEGLGVVYNHQQNYPKALEQFSRQYDIARALRNDTLIAYAAMNRGTMLWELGNYEDGRKALDEAQVKAESMSSKELMGWVRVSKARMALSQGDTKKAISESSEVIKIAGTDRKAIAIQALSTLGVAEAMNGRATFGVQQCQQAVDLAKTLHDPLPLSHALLALSQAAYLAKDSEKALAAAHEAQARFASANQYEAEWRAWAWIARINPNSDAVPNANARLSLIESDWQSDNQSRYVLRPDIIELLKVVQPQQSASKR
;
A
#
# COMPACT_ATOMS: atom_id res chain seq x y z
N MET A 1 -3.97 12.07 33.31
CA MET A 1 -3.03 11.44 32.35
C MET A 1 -1.55 11.62 32.73
N VAL A 2 -1.15 12.62 33.54
CA VAL A 2 0.27 12.75 33.93
C VAL A 2 0.73 11.50 34.68
N GLY A 3 1.88 10.97 34.31
CA GLY A 3 2.45 9.72 34.80
C GLY A 3 1.99 8.43 34.09
N LEU A 4 0.97 8.51 33.22
CA LEU A 4 0.53 7.39 32.41
C LEU A 4 1.36 7.32 31.11
N THR A 5 1.41 6.12 30.51
CA THR A 5 2.03 5.88 29.21
C THR A 5 0.93 5.65 28.18
N ILE A 6 0.97 6.40 27.09
CA ILE A 6 0.12 6.21 25.91
C ILE A 6 1.00 5.57 24.84
N SER A 7 0.76 4.33 24.46
CA SER A 7 1.67 3.56 23.61
C SER A 7 3.08 3.49 24.26
N HIS A 8 4.08 4.11 23.68
CA HIS A 8 5.44 4.24 24.19
C HIS A 8 5.80 5.67 24.62
N TYR A 9 4.80 6.54 24.79
CA TYR A 9 4.97 7.93 25.19
C TYR A 9 4.59 8.10 26.66
N ARG A 10 5.55 8.37 27.51
CA ARG A 10 5.32 8.65 28.93
C ARG A 10 4.93 10.10 29.14
N ILE A 11 3.73 10.38 29.64
CA ILE A 11 3.22 11.71 29.88
C ILE A 11 3.95 12.33 31.08
N VAL A 12 4.66 13.43 30.82
CA VAL A 12 5.47 14.14 31.83
C VAL A 12 4.65 15.24 32.53
N SER A 13 4.02 16.12 31.74
CA SER A 13 3.24 17.25 32.26
C SER A 13 2.20 17.70 31.23
N LYS A 14 1.23 18.49 31.74
CA LYS A 14 0.25 19.16 30.84
C LYS A 14 0.86 20.47 30.34
N LEU A 15 0.86 20.68 29.02
CA LEU A 15 1.32 21.92 28.35
C LEU A 15 0.20 22.93 28.17
N GLY A 16 -1.02 22.46 27.84
CA GLY A 16 -2.15 23.34 27.61
C GLY A 16 -3.47 22.58 27.48
N GLU A 17 -4.56 23.32 27.50
CA GLU A 17 -5.91 22.79 27.28
C GLU A 17 -6.70 23.78 26.45
N GLY A 18 -7.41 23.30 25.43
CA GLY A 18 -8.28 24.07 24.54
C GLY A 18 -9.62 23.39 24.30
N GLY A 19 -10.44 24.02 23.48
CA GLY A 19 -11.78 23.52 23.13
C GLY A 19 -11.77 22.14 22.47
N MET A 20 -10.72 21.81 21.72
CA MET A 20 -10.60 20.56 20.95
C MET A 20 -9.84 19.45 21.66
N GLY A 21 -9.10 19.75 22.74
CA GLY A 21 -8.28 18.74 23.40
C GLY A 21 -7.34 19.27 24.46
N VAL A 22 -6.52 18.37 24.97
CA VAL A 22 -5.47 18.69 25.96
C VAL A 22 -4.13 18.32 25.35
N VAL A 23 -3.15 19.21 25.48
CA VAL A 23 -1.78 18.98 25.01
C VAL A 23 -0.88 18.66 26.20
N TYR A 24 -0.12 17.60 26.09
CA TYR A 24 0.83 17.14 27.11
C TYR A 24 2.25 17.15 26.58
N LEU A 25 3.20 17.46 27.46
CA LEU A 25 4.60 17.08 27.27
C LEU A 25 4.74 15.60 27.57
N ALA A 26 5.34 14.88 26.65
CA ALA A 26 5.64 13.47 26.85
C ALA A 26 7.09 13.16 26.46
N GLU A 27 7.58 12.05 26.98
CA GLU A 27 8.86 11.46 26.62
C GLU A 27 8.59 10.20 25.79
N ASP A 28 9.12 10.20 24.58
CA ASP A 28 9.20 9.02 23.73
C ASP A 28 10.24 8.06 24.33
N ILE A 29 9.77 7.00 24.97
CA ILE A 29 10.63 6.06 25.71
C ILE A 29 11.55 5.28 24.77
N LEU A 30 11.11 5.07 23.51
CA LEU A 30 11.89 4.32 22.53
C LEU A 30 13.02 5.16 21.93
N LEU A 31 12.80 6.44 21.70
CA LEU A 31 13.75 7.33 21.04
C LEU A 31 14.47 8.30 22.00
N GLY A 32 14.09 8.32 23.27
CA GLY A 32 14.71 9.20 24.29
C GLY A 32 14.52 10.69 24.03
N ARG A 33 13.48 11.11 23.30
CA ARG A 33 13.19 12.50 22.96
C ARG A 33 11.91 13.01 23.58
N ARG A 34 11.82 14.33 23.76
CA ARG A 34 10.59 14.99 24.20
C ARG A 34 9.69 15.29 23.00
N VAL A 35 8.38 15.09 23.19
CA VAL A 35 7.34 15.31 22.18
C VAL A 35 6.14 16.01 22.80
N ALA A 36 5.30 16.63 21.99
CA ALA A 36 3.99 17.13 22.40
C ALA A 36 2.91 16.12 21.98
N ILE A 37 2.02 15.75 22.90
CA ILE A 37 0.89 14.86 22.61
C ILE A 37 -0.41 15.64 22.83
N LYS A 38 -1.20 15.72 21.78
CA LYS A 38 -2.55 16.30 21.80
C LYS A 38 -3.60 15.20 21.79
N THR A 39 -4.40 15.12 22.87
CA THR A 39 -5.54 14.20 22.97
C THR A 39 -6.83 14.94 22.72
N ALA A 40 -7.72 14.38 21.93
CA ALA A 40 -8.99 15.02 21.61
C ALA A 40 -10.02 14.87 22.75
N LYS A 41 -10.88 15.89 22.92
CA LYS A 41 -12.05 15.85 23.80
C LYS A 41 -13.26 15.37 23.00
N CYS A 42 -13.43 14.06 22.86
CA CYS A 42 -14.62 13.46 22.24
C CYS A 42 -15.22 12.38 23.13
N LYS A 43 -16.50 12.09 22.93
CA LYS A 43 -17.14 10.95 23.57
C LYS A 43 -16.69 9.66 22.88
N PRO A 44 -16.57 8.53 23.60
CA PRO A 44 -16.16 7.25 22.99
C PRO A 44 -17.07 6.79 21.85
N GLU A 45 -18.33 7.21 21.83
CA GLU A 45 -19.32 6.84 20.80
C GLU A 45 -19.23 7.68 19.51
N ASP A 46 -18.43 8.76 19.49
CA ASP A 46 -18.33 9.64 18.30
C ASP A 46 -17.30 9.10 17.28
N HIS A 47 -17.64 7.99 16.65
CA HIS A 47 -16.80 7.34 15.65
C HIS A 47 -16.51 8.24 14.44
N ALA A 48 -17.47 9.09 14.06
CA ALA A 48 -17.32 9.99 12.92
C ALA A 48 -16.29 11.11 13.18
N PHE A 49 -16.24 11.62 14.39
CA PHE A 49 -15.22 12.59 14.80
C PHE A 49 -13.83 11.94 14.86
N ARG A 50 -13.73 10.74 15.46
CA ARG A 50 -12.45 10.02 15.60
C ARG A 50 -11.83 9.70 14.23
N SER A 51 -12.62 9.11 13.34
CA SER A 51 -12.15 8.78 11.98
C SER A 51 -11.67 10.02 11.21
N ARG A 52 -12.35 11.15 11.35
CA ARG A 52 -11.93 12.41 10.72
C ARG A 52 -10.66 12.97 11.34
N PHE A 53 -10.57 13.03 12.66
CA PHE A 53 -9.40 13.52 13.38
C PHE A 53 -8.13 12.76 12.97
N LEU A 54 -8.20 11.43 12.91
CA LEU A 54 -7.07 10.59 12.50
C LEU A 54 -6.76 10.72 11.01
N ARG A 55 -7.78 10.85 10.15
CA ARG A 55 -7.58 11.04 8.72
C ARG A 55 -6.88 12.37 8.39
N GLU A 56 -7.27 13.45 9.06
CA GLU A 56 -6.65 14.77 8.87
C GLU A 56 -5.24 14.80 9.46
N ALA A 57 -5.00 14.17 10.61
CA ALA A 57 -3.66 13.97 11.13
C ALA A 57 -2.75 13.25 10.14
N ARG A 58 -3.28 12.20 9.50
CA ARG A 58 -2.58 11.43 8.48
C ARG A 58 -2.25 12.27 7.25
N ALA A 59 -3.17 13.11 6.79
CA ALA A 59 -2.94 13.95 5.61
C ALA A 59 -1.78 14.93 5.84
N VAL A 60 -1.72 15.54 7.04
CA VAL A 60 -0.64 16.49 7.41
C VAL A 60 0.68 15.76 7.68
N SER A 61 0.65 14.52 8.19
CA SER A 61 1.88 13.74 8.42
C SER A 61 2.57 13.29 7.12
N ALA A 62 1.89 13.37 5.99
CA ALA A 62 2.39 12.91 4.69
C ALA A 62 3.49 13.81 4.10
N PHE A 63 3.66 15.03 4.60
CA PHE A 63 4.68 15.95 4.13
C PHE A 63 5.40 16.66 5.28
N SER A 64 6.62 17.08 5.06
CA SER A 64 7.46 17.78 6.04
C SER A 64 7.92 19.12 5.47
N HIS A 65 7.77 20.17 6.27
CA HIS A 65 8.21 21.50 5.89
C HIS A 65 8.77 22.23 7.12
N GLN A 66 9.82 23.06 6.95
CA GLN A 66 10.48 23.74 8.06
C GLN A 66 9.55 24.64 8.88
N HIS A 67 8.48 25.17 8.29
CA HIS A 67 7.49 26.04 8.93
C HIS A 67 6.18 25.33 9.30
N ILE A 68 6.14 23.99 9.30
CA ILE A 68 5.01 23.20 9.78
C ILE A 68 5.51 22.31 10.92
N ALA A 69 4.73 22.21 11.99
CA ALA A 69 5.05 21.28 13.07
C ALA A 69 4.93 19.85 12.59
N THR A 70 6.00 19.08 12.72
CA THR A 70 6.05 17.71 12.26
C THR A 70 5.15 16.83 13.13
N ILE A 71 4.24 16.07 12.53
CA ILE A 71 3.48 15.03 13.21
C ILE A 71 4.31 13.76 13.17
N TYR A 72 4.63 13.22 14.36
CA TYR A 72 5.43 12.01 14.50
C TYR A 72 4.60 10.74 14.54
N ASP A 73 3.42 10.80 15.18
CA ASP A 73 2.56 9.65 15.38
C ASP A 73 1.12 10.10 15.66
N TYR A 74 0.14 9.20 15.46
CA TYR A 74 -1.25 9.41 15.85
C TYR A 74 -1.90 8.06 16.14
N GLY A 75 -2.88 8.03 17.03
CA GLY A 75 -3.55 6.79 17.41
C GLY A 75 -4.72 7.04 18.35
N GLU A 76 -5.15 5.97 19.00
CA GLU A 76 -6.18 6.00 20.04
C GLU A 76 -5.60 5.49 21.36
N THR A 77 -6.00 6.11 22.46
CA THR A 77 -5.69 5.64 23.81
C THR A 77 -6.54 4.42 24.16
N ASP A 78 -6.19 3.69 25.22
CA ASP A 78 -6.94 2.49 25.65
C ASP A 78 -8.42 2.78 25.96
N ASP A 79 -8.75 4.02 26.31
CA ASP A 79 -10.13 4.49 26.51
C ASP A 79 -10.78 5.04 25.23
N GLY A 80 -10.19 4.80 24.07
CA GLY A 80 -10.73 5.11 22.74
C GLY A 80 -10.68 6.59 22.35
N LYS A 81 -9.85 7.41 23.01
CA LYS A 81 -9.64 8.82 22.65
C LYS A 81 -8.53 8.97 21.61
N PRO A 82 -8.76 9.64 20.49
CA PRO A 82 -7.71 9.84 19.51
C PRO A 82 -6.65 10.83 20.03
N TYR A 83 -5.38 10.55 19.71
CA TYR A 83 -4.25 11.41 20.03
C TYR A 83 -3.35 11.62 18.81
N ILE A 84 -2.58 12.72 18.85
CA ILE A 84 -1.55 13.05 17.87
C ILE A 84 -0.27 13.35 18.65
N VAL A 85 0.84 12.78 18.19
CA VAL A 85 2.18 13.07 18.69
C VAL A 85 2.88 13.98 17.70
N MET A 86 3.39 15.11 18.16
CA MET A 86 4.00 16.09 17.29
C MET A 86 5.29 16.67 17.88
N GLU A 87 6.00 17.38 17.05
CA GLU A 87 7.19 18.14 17.39
C GLU A 87 6.92 19.06 18.59
N LEU A 88 7.75 18.93 19.64
CA LEU A 88 7.73 19.87 20.75
C LEU A 88 8.43 21.15 20.33
N ILE A 89 7.69 22.25 20.25
CA ILE A 89 8.23 23.54 19.82
C ILE A 89 8.71 24.30 21.06
N GLU A 90 10.01 24.48 21.15
CA GLU A 90 10.63 25.37 22.17
C GLU A 90 10.61 26.80 21.66
N GLY A 91 9.61 27.57 22.12
CA GLY A 91 9.39 28.93 21.64
C GLY A 91 8.20 29.63 22.30
N ARG A 92 7.68 30.66 21.67
CA ARG A 92 6.52 31.43 22.12
C ARG A 92 5.42 31.40 21.08
N MET A 93 4.17 31.35 21.52
CA MET A 93 3.04 31.49 20.60
C MET A 93 2.91 32.93 20.12
N LEU A 94 2.52 33.14 18.86
CA LEU A 94 2.27 34.47 18.32
C LEU A 94 1.20 35.22 19.14
N SER A 95 0.19 34.50 19.65
CA SER A 95 -0.81 35.06 20.54
C SER A 95 -0.22 35.63 21.85
N ASP A 96 0.86 35.05 22.36
CA ASP A 96 1.51 35.53 23.61
C ASP A 96 2.42 36.73 23.31
N LEU A 97 3.01 36.76 22.13
CA LEU A 97 3.78 37.91 21.67
C LEU A 97 2.87 39.14 21.46
N LEU A 98 1.71 38.97 20.84
CA LEU A 98 0.73 40.02 20.65
C LEU A 98 0.18 40.59 21.96
N ARG A 99 0.00 39.73 22.97
CA ARG A 99 -0.41 40.19 24.35
C ARG A 99 0.70 40.97 25.04
N SER A 100 1.96 40.72 24.75
CA SER A 100 3.09 41.43 25.33
C SER A 100 3.41 42.76 24.66
N GLY A 101 2.80 43.06 23.50
CA GLY A 101 2.98 44.31 22.74
C GLY A 101 2.85 44.05 21.25
N THR A 102 2.92 45.14 20.46
CA THR A 102 2.92 45.04 18.99
C THR A 102 4.31 44.64 18.51
N LEU A 103 4.30 43.82 17.44
CA LEU A 103 5.50 43.42 16.71
C LEU A 103 5.98 44.62 15.84
N SER A 104 7.27 44.66 15.56
CA SER A 104 7.78 45.57 14.55
C SER A 104 7.26 45.21 13.17
N PHE A 105 7.30 46.13 12.23
CA PHE A 105 6.91 45.93 10.86
C PHE A 105 7.70 44.76 10.21
N ASP A 106 9.01 44.78 10.34
CA ASP A 106 9.90 43.78 9.73
C ASP A 106 9.71 42.38 10.33
N GLU A 107 9.53 42.31 11.64
CA GLU A 107 9.20 41.05 12.33
C GLU A 107 7.87 40.51 11.82
N THR A 108 6.84 41.32 11.72
CA THR A 108 5.51 40.92 11.23
C THR A 108 5.60 40.39 9.80
N VAL A 109 6.22 41.13 8.87
CA VAL A 109 6.37 40.70 7.47
C VAL A 109 7.16 39.41 7.37
N THR A 110 8.19 39.26 8.18
CA THR A 110 9.00 38.02 8.23
C THR A 110 8.17 36.83 8.71
N ILE A 111 7.39 36.99 9.78
CA ILE A 111 6.50 35.93 10.33
C ILE A 111 5.44 35.53 9.29
N ILE A 112 4.77 36.53 8.68
CA ILE A 112 3.71 36.27 7.71
C ILE A 112 4.23 35.56 6.46
N LYS A 113 5.42 35.91 5.97
CA LYS A 113 6.08 35.21 4.86
C LYS A 113 6.36 33.73 5.20
N GLN A 114 6.84 33.45 6.38
CA GLN A 114 7.10 32.07 6.81
C GLN A 114 5.78 31.27 6.96
N VAL A 115 4.70 31.89 7.48
CA VAL A 115 3.37 31.24 7.51
C VAL A 115 2.85 30.99 6.08
N ALA A 116 3.01 31.96 5.18
CA ALA A 116 2.61 31.82 3.79
C ALA A 116 3.37 30.69 3.09
N GLN A 117 4.66 30.48 3.39
CA GLN A 117 5.44 29.33 2.89
C GLN A 117 4.89 28.01 3.40
N ALA A 118 4.51 27.93 4.69
CA ALA A 118 3.86 26.76 5.26
C ALA A 118 2.54 26.45 4.56
N LEU A 119 1.71 27.46 4.34
CA LEU A 119 0.43 27.30 3.63
C LEU A 119 0.63 26.94 2.16
N SER A 120 1.66 27.49 1.49
CA SER A 120 1.99 27.13 0.11
C SER A 120 2.25 25.62 -0.02
N GLU A 121 3.01 25.07 0.89
CA GLU A 121 3.31 23.64 0.90
C GLU A 121 2.05 22.81 1.15
N ALA A 122 1.22 23.18 2.13
CA ALA A 122 -0.02 22.48 2.41
C ALA A 122 -1.01 22.54 1.23
N HIS A 123 -1.18 23.71 0.63
CA HIS A 123 -2.08 23.91 -0.51
C HIS A 123 -1.64 23.11 -1.75
N ARG A 124 -0.32 22.96 -1.97
CA ARG A 124 0.24 22.13 -3.04
C ARG A 124 -0.14 20.64 -2.87
N HIS A 125 -0.34 20.19 -1.63
CA HIS A 125 -0.82 18.87 -1.30
C HIS A 125 -2.36 18.76 -1.18
N GLY A 126 -3.08 19.80 -1.59
CA GLY A 126 -4.54 19.85 -1.53
C GLY A 126 -5.11 19.99 -0.12
N ILE A 127 -4.30 20.42 0.85
CA ILE A 127 -4.69 20.56 2.25
C ILE A 127 -4.92 22.02 2.58
N VAL A 128 -6.12 22.36 3.05
CA VAL A 128 -6.51 23.68 3.55
C VAL A 128 -6.46 23.66 5.07
N HIS A 129 -5.84 24.64 5.69
CA HIS A 129 -5.63 24.70 7.15
C HIS A 129 -6.93 24.95 7.94
N ARG A 130 -7.77 25.86 7.48
CA ARG A 130 -9.12 26.19 8.01
C ARG A 130 -9.16 26.79 9.44
N ASP A 131 -8.03 26.98 10.11
CA ASP A 131 -7.95 27.54 11.49
C ASP A 131 -6.66 28.35 11.70
N ILE A 132 -6.26 29.17 10.74
CA ILE A 132 -5.13 30.09 10.88
C ILE A 132 -5.48 31.19 11.87
N LYS A 133 -4.70 31.27 12.94
CA LYS A 133 -4.83 32.26 14.02
C LYS A 133 -3.56 32.33 14.85
N PRO A 134 -3.31 33.40 15.61
CA PRO A 134 -2.07 33.56 16.40
C PRO A 134 -1.78 32.42 17.40
N SER A 135 -2.80 31.78 17.96
CA SER A 135 -2.63 30.65 18.88
C SER A 135 -2.26 29.33 18.17
N ASN A 136 -2.22 29.28 16.84
CA ASN A 136 -1.77 28.14 16.05
C ASN A 136 -0.45 28.43 15.32
N ILE A 137 0.22 29.51 15.68
CA ILE A 137 1.52 29.94 15.12
C ILE A 137 2.51 30.05 16.27
N ALA A 138 3.55 29.23 16.28
CA ALA A 138 4.64 29.28 17.24
C ALA A 138 5.91 29.85 16.61
N ILE A 139 6.70 30.60 17.37
CA ILE A 139 7.98 31.16 16.97
C ILE A 139 9.04 30.57 17.89
N THR A 140 9.97 29.81 17.31
CA THR A 140 11.06 29.19 18.07
C THR A 140 12.03 30.23 18.60
N VAL A 141 12.87 29.84 19.56
CA VAL A 141 13.95 30.71 20.09
C VAL A 141 14.94 31.18 19.02
N ARG A 142 14.95 30.52 17.84
CA ARG A 142 15.80 30.90 16.69
C ARG A 142 15.06 31.76 15.65
N GLY A 143 13.84 32.23 15.93
CA GLY A 143 13.02 33.03 15.02
C GLY A 143 12.37 32.25 13.86
N VAL A 144 12.38 30.90 13.89
CA VAL A 144 11.70 30.06 12.91
C VAL A 144 10.24 29.92 13.29
N VAL A 145 9.34 30.24 12.37
CA VAL A 145 7.90 30.05 12.56
C VAL A 145 7.52 28.59 12.33
N LYS A 146 6.63 28.08 13.17
CA LYS A 146 6.01 26.75 13.06
C LYS A 146 4.47 26.90 13.11
N VAL A 147 3.79 26.52 12.05
CA VAL A 147 2.34 26.44 12.00
C VAL A 147 1.89 25.11 12.61
N LEU A 148 0.91 25.21 13.54
CA LEU A 148 0.38 24.10 14.31
C LEU A 148 -1.07 23.82 13.92
N ASP A 149 -1.56 22.63 14.25
CA ASP A 149 -3.02 22.32 14.27
C ASP A 149 -3.78 22.63 12.99
N PHE A 150 -3.38 22.05 11.88
CA PHE A 150 -4.20 22.01 10.66
C PHE A 150 -5.60 21.50 11.02
N GLY A 151 -6.64 22.20 10.71
CA GLY A 151 -8.05 22.14 11.12
C GLY A 151 -8.70 20.81 11.45
N LEU A 152 -8.03 20.02 12.28
CA LEU A 152 -8.24 18.60 12.59
C LEU A 152 -9.65 18.20 13.09
N ALA A 153 -10.61 19.13 13.18
CA ALA A 153 -11.93 18.81 13.74
C ALA A 153 -13.07 19.71 13.25
N LYS A 154 -12.88 20.55 12.22
CA LYS A 154 -13.92 21.51 11.82
C LYS A 154 -14.72 21.01 10.62
N ARG A 155 -15.93 20.55 10.83
CA ARG A 155 -16.98 20.51 9.83
C ARG A 155 -18.20 21.27 10.34
N ILE A 156 -18.58 22.29 9.60
CA ILE A 156 -19.91 22.90 9.73
C ILE A 156 -20.83 22.02 8.88
N ASN A 157 -21.71 21.22 9.53
CA ASN A 157 -22.78 20.50 8.83
C ASN A 157 -23.85 21.54 8.49
N VAL A 158 -23.80 22.07 7.27
CA VAL A 158 -24.92 22.81 6.68
C VAL A 158 -25.13 22.23 5.30
N GLU A 159 -26.37 21.85 4.98
CA GLU A 159 -26.74 21.58 3.59
C GLU A 159 -26.54 22.84 2.75
N PRO A 160 -26.12 22.73 1.48
CA PRO A 160 -25.88 23.90 0.64
C PRO A 160 -27.16 24.75 0.50
N ILE A 161 -27.07 26.03 0.85
CA ILE A 161 -28.13 27.02 0.59
C ILE A 161 -27.77 27.69 -0.72
N ASP A 162 -28.53 27.41 -1.76
CA ASP A 162 -28.29 27.92 -3.12
C ASP A 162 -28.61 29.42 -3.31
N THR A 163 -29.25 30.08 -2.33
CA THR A 163 -29.60 31.51 -2.41
C THR A 163 -29.56 32.17 -1.04
N PHE A 164 -28.98 33.36 -0.99
CA PHE A 164 -28.90 34.20 0.20
C PHE A 164 -30.26 34.80 0.55
N ASP A 165 -30.94 34.31 1.62
CA ASP A 165 -32.14 34.89 2.19
C ASP A 165 -31.91 35.27 3.66
N PRO A 166 -31.98 36.57 4.03
CA PRO A 166 -31.77 37.04 5.41
C PRO A 166 -32.75 36.48 6.43
N ASP A 167 -33.95 36.05 6.02
CA ASP A 167 -34.94 35.48 6.93
C ASP A 167 -34.71 33.98 7.23
N GLN A 168 -34.00 33.28 6.35
CA GLN A 168 -33.53 31.91 6.64
C GLN A 168 -32.43 31.91 7.70
N PHE A 169 -31.60 32.95 7.75
CA PHE A 169 -30.56 33.11 8.79
C PHE A 169 -31.19 33.28 10.20
N ARG A 170 -32.32 33.91 10.31
CA ARG A 170 -33.09 34.02 11.58
C ARG A 170 -33.71 32.69 12.00
N LYS A 171 -34.20 31.89 11.06
CA LYS A 171 -34.77 30.56 11.32
C LYS A 171 -33.66 29.54 11.71
N PHE A 172 -32.47 29.67 11.17
CA PHE A 172 -31.33 28.84 11.49
C PHE A 172 -30.92 28.99 12.97
N ASN A 173 -30.97 30.20 13.52
CA ASN A 173 -30.66 30.50 14.92
C ASN A 173 -31.71 30.00 15.92
N THR A 174 -32.91 29.67 15.50
CA THR A 174 -34.00 29.19 16.36
C THR A 174 -34.14 27.67 16.42
N GLN A 175 -33.50 26.92 15.49
CA GLN A 175 -33.55 25.45 15.44
C GLN A 175 -32.34 24.73 15.99
N THR A 176 -31.22 25.41 16.28
CA THR A 176 -30.06 24.82 16.92
C THR A 176 -30.22 24.76 18.43
N ARG A 177 -30.95 23.76 18.91
CA ARG A 177 -30.78 23.27 20.27
C ARG A 177 -29.37 22.66 20.36
N GLU A 178 -28.43 23.28 21.10
CA GLU A 178 -27.06 22.88 21.37
C GLU A 178 -26.07 23.00 20.18
N GLY A 179 -26.07 24.13 19.48
CA GLY A 179 -25.05 24.46 18.47
C GLY A 179 -23.95 25.36 19.04
N VAL A 180 -22.92 24.79 19.66
CA VAL A 180 -21.68 25.52 19.94
C VAL A 180 -20.98 25.77 18.61
N ILE A 181 -20.80 27.06 18.20
CA ILE A 181 -19.86 27.45 17.15
C ILE A 181 -18.47 27.03 17.61
N VAL A 182 -17.94 25.93 17.06
CA VAL A 182 -16.63 25.40 17.42
C VAL A 182 -15.56 26.20 16.68
N GLY A 183 -14.94 27.16 17.35
CA GLY A 183 -13.80 27.95 16.85
C GLY A 183 -13.84 29.41 17.32
N THR A 184 -12.78 30.16 17.00
CA THR A 184 -12.68 31.59 17.25
C THR A 184 -13.13 32.35 15.99
N PRO A 185 -14.34 32.92 15.92
CA PRO A 185 -14.89 33.50 14.68
C PRO A 185 -14.11 34.69 14.14
N SER A 186 -13.25 35.30 14.96
CA SER A 186 -12.48 36.51 14.64
C SER A 186 -11.54 36.37 13.44
N TYR A 187 -11.18 35.12 13.05
CA TYR A 187 -10.28 34.83 11.93
C TYR A 187 -10.96 34.01 10.83
N PHE A 188 -12.28 33.76 10.94
CA PHE A 188 -13.02 33.04 9.89
C PHE A 188 -13.10 33.85 8.61
N SER A 189 -12.99 33.17 7.48
CA SER A 189 -13.36 33.77 6.22
C SER A 189 -14.90 33.87 6.08
N PRO A 190 -15.43 34.74 5.23
CA PRO A 190 -16.87 34.87 4.97
C PRO A 190 -17.53 33.54 4.64
N GLU A 191 -16.92 32.71 3.77
CA GLU A 191 -17.39 31.37 3.41
C GLU A 191 -17.38 30.40 4.59
N GLN A 192 -16.41 30.51 5.51
CA GLN A 192 -16.43 29.73 6.75
C GLN A 192 -17.56 30.16 7.69
N ALA A 193 -17.77 31.47 7.82
CA ALA A 193 -18.85 32.02 8.66
C ALA A 193 -20.23 31.66 8.11
N LEU A 194 -20.37 31.53 6.78
CA LEU A 194 -21.61 31.10 6.10
C LEU A 194 -21.74 29.58 5.98
N GLY A 195 -20.72 28.78 6.36
CA GLY A 195 -20.75 27.34 6.21
C GLY A 195 -20.65 26.84 4.77
N LEU A 196 -20.17 27.68 3.85
CA LEU A 196 -19.96 27.35 2.44
C LEU A 196 -18.70 26.50 2.24
N GLN A 197 -18.51 26.03 1.01
CA GLN A 197 -17.30 25.29 0.66
C GLN A 197 -16.06 26.18 0.77
N VAL A 198 -15.03 25.71 1.46
CA VAL A 198 -13.75 26.42 1.72
C VAL A 198 -12.64 25.86 0.85
N ASP A 199 -11.80 26.77 0.33
CA ASP A 199 -10.58 26.43 -0.42
C ASP A 199 -9.34 27.16 0.16
N ALA A 200 -8.22 27.08 -0.55
CA ALA A 200 -6.94 27.70 -0.15
C ALA A 200 -7.04 29.22 0.12
N ARG A 201 -7.97 29.92 -0.54
CA ARG A 201 -8.19 31.36 -0.38
C ARG A 201 -8.86 31.73 0.94
N SER A 202 -9.48 30.76 1.63
CA SER A 202 -9.98 30.95 3.00
C SER A 202 -8.83 31.09 3.99
N ASP A 203 -7.73 30.35 3.83
CA ASP A 203 -6.53 30.50 4.66
C ASP A 203 -5.84 31.84 4.40
N LEU A 204 -5.89 32.37 3.17
CA LEU A 204 -5.34 33.68 2.83
C LEU A 204 -6.12 34.83 3.50
N PHE A 205 -7.46 34.68 3.62
CA PHE A 205 -8.27 35.63 4.41
C PHE A 205 -7.88 35.58 5.90
N SER A 206 -7.77 34.38 6.46
CA SER A 206 -7.40 34.21 7.87
C SER A 206 -5.99 34.75 8.14
N LEU A 207 -5.05 34.54 7.21
CA LEU A 207 -3.69 35.10 7.29
C LEU A 207 -3.70 36.64 7.17
N GLY A 208 -4.56 37.21 6.35
CA GLY A 208 -4.82 38.65 6.28
C GLY A 208 -5.32 39.22 7.60
N SER A 209 -6.21 38.48 8.29
CA SER A 209 -6.69 38.85 9.63
C SER A 209 -5.58 38.84 10.69
N VAL A 210 -4.69 37.82 10.64
CA VAL A 210 -3.53 37.74 11.50
C VAL A 210 -2.54 38.89 11.22
N LEU A 211 -2.28 39.17 9.94
CA LEU A 211 -1.41 40.30 9.54
C LEU A 211 -1.97 41.63 10.05
N TYR A 212 -3.27 41.87 9.89
CA TYR A 212 -3.93 43.07 10.42
C TYR A 212 -3.72 43.20 11.93
N GLU A 213 -3.97 42.14 12.72
CA GLU A 213 -3.79 42.18 14.16
C GLU A 213 -2.35 42.36 14.57
N CYS A 214 -1.38 41.72 13.89
CA CYS A 214 0.06 41.92 14.20
C CYS A 214 0.52 43.38 14.04
N ILE A 215 -0.02 44.09 13.04
CA ILE A 215 0.38 45.47 12.72
C ILE A 215 -0.38 46.48 13.56
N THR A 216 -1.67 46.29 13.82
CA THR A 216 -2.53 47.27 14.48
C THR A 216 -2.73 46.99 15.95
N GLY A 217 -2.44 45.78 16.45
CA GLY A 217 -2.80 45.33 17.79
C GLY A 217 -4.29 45.09 17.99
N SER A 218 -5.12 45.15 16.96
CA SER A 218 -6.57 45.04 16.99
C SER A 218 -7.09 44.08 15.95
N LEU A 219 -8.23 43.46 16.19
CA LEU A 219 -8.87 42.57 15.21
C LEU A 219 -9.49 43.38 14.07
N PRO A 220 -9.49 42.93 12.81
CA PRO A 220 -10.11 43.61 11.70
C PRO A 220 -11.65 43.72 11.83
N PHE A 221 -12.27 42.78 12.53
CA PHE A 221 -13.71 42.66 12.74
C PHE A 221 -14.02 42.48 14.24
N PRO A 222 -13.93 43.55 15.09
CA PRO A 222 -14.21 43.43 16.51
C PRO A 222 -15.71 43.33 16.77
N GLY A 223 -16.11 42.50 17.76
CA GLY A 223 -17.51 42.31 18.18
C GLY A 223 -17.62 41.79 19.60
N SER A 224 -18.77 42.02 20.23
CA SER A 224 -19.09 41.59 21.59
C SER A 224 -19.57 40.14 21.67
N SER A 225 -19.98 39.56 20.55
CA SER A 225 -20.46 38.18 20.48
C SER A 225 -19.96 37.45 19.21
N PRO A 226 -19.87 36.12 19.22
CA PRO A 226 -19.52 35.34 18.06
C PRO A 226 -20.41 35.60 16.83
N ILE A 227 -21.68 35.88 17.05
CA ILE A 227 -22.66 36.18 16.00
C ILE A 227 -22.35 37.55 15.37
N GLU A 228 -22.09 38.55 16.19
CA GLU A 228 -21.73 39.91 15.73
C GLU A 228 -20.43 39.90 14.93
N ILE A 229 -19.41 39.20 15.42
CA ILE A 229 -18.14 39.02 14.70
C ILE A 229 -18.39 38.36 13.35
N SER A 230 -19.15 37.26 13.29
CA SER A 230 -19.47 36.58 12.04
C SER A 230 -20.25 37.49 11.05
N ALA A 231 -21.20 38.29 11.56
CA ALA A 231 -21.93 39.24 10.72
C ALA A 231 -21.02 40.30 10.11
N LYS A 232 -20.07 40.84 10.88
CA LYS A 232 -19.08 41.82 10.38
C LYS A 232 -18.10 41.19 9.40
N VAL A 233 -17.61 39.99 9.68
CA VAL A 233 -16.74 39.23 8.74
C VAL A 233 -17.43 39.06 7.39
N ILE A 234 -18.73 38.85 7.37
CA ILE A 234 -19.49 38.65 6.12
C ILE A 234 -19.75 39.97 5.37
N ARG A 235 -20.03 41.08 6.08
CA ARG A 235 -20.62 42.32 5.51
C ARG A 235 -19.73 43.54 5.56
N ASP A 236 -18.97 43.71 6.66
CA ASP A 236 -18.29 45.00 6.93
C ASP A 236 -16.88 45.00 6.35
N ASP A 237 -16.43 46.10 5.80
CA ASP A 237 -15.03 46.30 5.43
C ASP A 237 -14.23 46.67 6.69
N PRO A 238 -12.98 46.15 6.83
CA PRO A 238 -12.13 46.51 7.95
C PRO A 238 -11.65 47.95 7.87
N ALA A 239 -11.39 48.58 8.99
CA ALA A 239 -10.74 49.88 9.00
C ALA A 239 -9.33 49.80 8.35
N LEU A 240 -8.88 50.86 7.74
CA LEU A 240 -7.52 50.93 7.16
C LEU A 240 -6.48 50.74 8.31
N PRO A 241 -5.52 49.85 8.18
CA PRO A 241 -4.42 49.72 9.16
C PRO A 241 -3.70 51.05 9.44
N SER A 242 -3.47 51.85 8.40
CA SER A 242 -2.88 53.20 8.53
C SER A 242 -3.71 54.19 9.34
N SER A 243 -5.03 53.96 9.52
CA SER A 243 -5.87 54.77 10.41
C SER A 243 -5.59 54.50 11.90
N HIS A 244 -5.06 53.34 12.26
CA HIS A 244 -4.64 52.99 13.62
C HIS A 244 -3.22 53.46 13.93
N ASN A 245 -2.33 53.46 12.93
CA ASN A 245 -0.95 53.91 13.06
C ASN A 245 -0.45 54.48 11.74
N SER A 246 -0.23 55.82 11.73
CA SER A 246 0.22 56.55 10.52
C SER A 246 1.62 56.17 10.02
N SER A 247 2.38 55.38 10.78
CA SER A 247 3.69 54.85 10.35
C SER A 247 3.58 53.62 9.42
N ILE A 248 2.37 53.08 9.26
CA ILE A 248 2.13 51.91 8.39
C ILE A 248 2.20 52.36 6.91
N PRO A 249 3.05 51.70 6.10
CA PRO A 249 3.14 52.02 4.68
C PRO A 249 1.80 51.82 3.93
N PRO A 250 1.40 52.75 3.04
CA PRO A 250 0.15 52.61 2.27
C PRO A 250 0.10 51.35 1.40
N GLY A 251 1.25 50.81 1.01
CA GLY A 251 1.33 49.53 0.29
C GLY A 251 0.81 48.34 1.11
N LEU A 252 0.97 48.38 2.44
CA LEU A 252 0.49 47.33 3.34
C LEU A 252 -1.02 47.37 3.51
N ASP A 253 -1.65 48.57 3.56
CA ASP A 253 -3.11 48.71 3.54
C ASP A 253 -3.72 47.95 2.36
N ARG A 254 -3.15 48.15 1.16
CA ARG A 254 -3.60 47.46 -0.05
C ARG A 254 -3.49 45.95 0.05
N ILE A 255 -2.37 45.44 0.61
CA ILE A 255 -2.14 43.99 0.74
C ILE A 255 -3.15 43.36 1.75
N ILE A 256 -3.36 44.03 2.87
CA ILE A 256 -4.30 43.59 3.91
C ILE A 256 -5.74 43.61 3.38
N LEU A 257 -6.18 44.71 2.78
CA LEU A 257 -7.52 44.87 2.23
C LEU A 257 -7.79 43.83 1.13
N LYS A 258 -6.82 43.59 0.25
CA LYS A 258 -6.92 42.54 -0.78
C LYS A 258 -7.05 41.13 -0.17
N SER A 259 -6.29 40.83 0.90
CA SER A 259 -6.42 39.58 1.61
C SER A 259 -7.79 39.41 2.27
N LEU A 260 -8.37 40.52 2.80
CA LEU A 260 -9.65 40.57 3.52
C LEU A 260 -10.86 40.86 2.62
N ALA A 261 -10.70 40.81 1.30
CA ALA A 261 -11.82 40.97 0.36
C ALA A 261 -12.89 39.87 0.60
N LYS A 262 -14.18 40.25 0.50
CA LYS A 262 -15.29 39.37 0.88
C LYS A 262 -15.44 38.19 -0.07
N LYS A 263 -15.27 38.42 -1.36
CA LYS A 263 -15.36 37.39 -2.37
C LYS A 263 -13.98 36.74 -2.60
N PRO A 264 -13.92 35.42 -2.63
CA PRO A 264 -12.65 34.69 -2.82
C PRO A 264 -11.91 35.09 -4.12
N GLU A 265 -12.64 35.40 -5.19
CA GLU A 265 -12.08 35.82 -6.48
C GLU A 265 -11.43 37.19 -6.46
N GLU A 266 -11.74 38.04 -5.49
CA GLU A 266 -11.17 39.37 -5.32
C GLU A 266 -9.90 39.36 -4.43
N ARG A 267 -9.59 38.23 -3.79
CA ARG A 267 -8.40 38.03 -2.92
C ARG A 267 -7.16 37.64 -3.74
N TYR A 268 -6.06 37.44 -3.04
CA TYR A 268 -4.93 36.67 -3.59
C TYR A 268 -5.38 35.28 -3.99
N GLN A 269 -4.99 34.83 -5.19
CA GLN A 269 -5.36 33.49 -5.67
C GLN A 269 -4.36 32.42 -5.22
N SER A 270 -3.14 32.82 -4.82
CA SER A 270 -2.14 31.95 -4.27
C SER A 270 -1.33 32.62 -3.16
N THR A 271 -0.70 31.80 -2.32
CA THR A 271 0.29 32.29 -1.33
C THR A 271 1.50 32.92 -1.99
N ALA A 272 1.85 32.51 -3.21
CA ALA A 272 2.97 33.09 -3.98
C ALA A 272 2.69 34.54 -4.36
N ASP A 273 1.46 34.89 -4.76
CA ASP A 273 1.06 36.24 -5.10
C ASP A 273 1.11 37.15 -3.87
N LEU A 274 0.66 36.69 -2.71
CA LEU A 274 0.76 37.42 -1.45
C LEU A 274 2.22 37.67 -1.05
N MET A 275 3.08 36.65 -1.15
CA MET A 275 4.50 36.76 -0.83
C MET A 275 5.22 37.70 -1.78
N ALA A 276 4.86 37.75 -3.06
CA ALA A 276 5.41 38.69 -4.04
C ALA A 276 5.10 40.15 -3.66
N ASP A 277 3.83 40.43 -3.34
CA ASP A 277 3.43 41.79 -2.94
C ASP A 277 4.08 42.20 -1.60
N LEU A 278 4.18 41.27 -0.60
CA LEU A 278 4.90 41.53 0.63
C LEU A 278 6.42 41.73 0.45
N SER A 279 6.99 41.17 -0.60
CA SER A 279 8.42 41.37 -0.91
C SER A 279 8.70 42.66 -1.69
N GLY A 280 7.72 43.19 -2.39
CA GLY A 280 7.78 44.43 -3.13
C GLY A 280 7.52 45.70 -2.27
N LEU A 281 7.31 45.54 -0.95
CA LEU A 281 7.24 46.72 -0.07
C LEU A 281 8.63 47.31 0.11
N ASP A 282 8.92 48.41 -0.56
CA ASP A 282 10.17 49.18 -0.41
C ASP A 282 10.28 49.71 1.03
N VAL A 283 11.25 49.23 1.76
CA VAL A 283 11.69 49.76 3.05
C VAL A 283 12.71 50.86 2.74
N SER A 284 12.29 51.95 2.09
CA SER A 284 13.13 53.11 1.86
C SER A 284 12.30 54.38 2.04
N SER A 285 12.32 54.92 3.25
CA SER A 285 12.50 56.35 3.57
C SER A 285 11.81 56.79 4.86
N ASN A 286 12.63 57.33 5.68
CA ASN A 286 12.58 58.41 6.64
C ASN A 286 12.78 57.97 8.11
N GLY A 287 14.01 58.17 8.53
CA GLY A 287 14.41 59.35 9.29
C GLY A 287 14.82 59.07 10.69
N SER A 288 16.16 59.36 10.91
CA SER A 288 16.81 59.78 12.15
C SER A 288 17.18 58.70 13.19
N THR A 289 18.45 58.34 13.06
CA THR A 289 19.48 58.14 14.11
C THR A 289 19.07 58.31 15.54
N VAL A 290 19.16 57.29 16.37
CA VAL A 290 19.98 57.30 17.60
C VAL A 290 20.61 55.92 17.75
N GLY A 291 21.96 55.89 17.82
CA GLY A 291 22.69 54.64 17.97
C GLY A 291 22.75 54.12 19.37
N VAL A 292 22.79 52.85 19.47
CA VAL A 292 23.49 52.13 20.54
C VAL A 292 24.21 50.94 19.91
N GLN A 293 25.52 50.99 20.08
CA GLN A 293 26.40 49.89 19.68
C GLN A 293 26.21 48.67 20.57
N THR A 294 26.10 47.52 19.98
CA THR A 294 26.67 46.31 20.58
C THR A 294 27.24 45.41 19.49
N LYS A 295 28.49 45.08 19.73
CA LYS A 295 29.35 44.27 18.86
C LYS A 295 28.80 42.86 18.70
N THR A 296 28.78 42.39 17.48
CA THR A 296 28.98 40.99 17.16
C THR A 296 29.89 40.83 15.97
N SER A 297 30.88 40.01 16.14
CA SER A 297 31.99 39.77 15.24
C SER A 297 31.51 39.05 13.98
N GLU A 298 31.84 39.70 12.86
CA GLU A 298 31.80 39.10 11.52
C GLU A 298 32.99 38.15 11.31
N LEU A 299 32.70 37.08 10.63
CA LEU A 299 33.67 36.34 9.84
C LEU A 299 33.00 35.92 8.54
N ALA A 300 33.21 36.69 7.52
CA ALA A 300 33.03 36.24 6.14
C ALA A 300 33.87 37.07 5.18
N GLN A 301 34.51 36.34 4.30
CA GLN A 301 35.04 36.73 2.98
C GLN A 301 36.30 37.55 2.90
N GLY A 302 37.33 36.86 2.39
CA GLY A 302 38.51 37.40 1.86
C GLY A 302 38.43 37.74 0.39
N GLN A 303 39.14 38.63 -0.08
CA GLN A 303 39.70 38.70 -1.42
C GLN A 303 41.00 39.48 -1.34
N THR A 304 42.00 38.87 -1.98
CA THR A 304 43.09 39.45 -2.79
C THR A 304 43.84 40.71 -2.31
N GLU A 305 45.06 40.57 -2.33
CA GLU A 305 46.17 41.36 -2.97
C GLU A 305 47.41 41.55 -2.11
N GLU A 306 48.49 41.04 -2.68
CA GLU A 306 49.85 41.56 -2.81
C GLU A 306 50.55 42.26 -1.62
N GLU A 307 51.68 41.77 -1.21
CA GLU A 307 53.04 42.20 -1.53
C GLU A 307 54.09 41.71 -0.54
N LYS A 308 55.14 41.16 -1.17
CA LYS A 308 56.59 41.28 -0.86
C LYS A 308 57.22 40.65 0.37
N ALA A 309 58.09 39.74 -0.03
CA ALA A 309 59.54 39.68 0.31
C ALA A 309 59.92 39.17 1.70
N ASN A 310 60.54 38.01 1.74
CA ASN A 310 62.01 37.88 1.87
C ASN A 310 62.40 36.40 1.97
N GLU A 311 63.36 36.13 1.07
CA GLU A 311 64.52 35.25 1.14
C GLU A 311 64.77 34.33 2.30
N THR A 312 64.89 33.01 2.01
CA THR A 312 66.20 32.34 2.22
C THR A 312 66.29 30.97 1.54
N HIS A 313 67.20 30.82 0.67
CA HIS A 313 68.18 29.78 0.35
C HIS A 313 67.86 28.30 0.65
N GLU A 314 68.08 27.57 -0.42
CA GLU A 314 68.91 26.34 -0.63
C GLU A 314 68.04 25.22 -1.24
N THR A 315 68.43 24.48 -2.25
CA THR A 315 69.70 24.21 -3.04
C THR A 315 69.24 23.54 -4.32
N GLN A 316 69.71 23.97 -5.42
CA GLN A 316 69.61 23.31 -6.72
C GLN A 316 70.70 22.21 -6.83
N GLU A 317 70.27 20.97 -7.11
CA GLU A 317 71.15 20.01 -7.72
C GLU A 317 71.01 19.98 -9.23
N PRO A 318 72.11 19.83 -9.97
CA PRO A 318 72.13 20.04 -11.41
C PRO A 318 71.85 18.77 -12.20
N LEU A 319 71.05 18.89 -13.24
CA LEU A 319 70.79 17.89 -14.29
C LEU A 319 72.07 17.41 -14.98
N PRO A 320 72.19 16.12 -15.37
CA PRO A 320 73.38 15.52 -15.85
C PRO A 320 73.92 16.10 -17.21
N ARG A 321 75.20 16.20 -17.31
CA ARG A 321 75.98 16.79 -18.39
C ARG A 321 75.81 16.19 -19.80
N SER A 322 75.02 15.16 -20.05
CA SER A 322 74.85 14.44 -21.34
C SER A 322 73.99 15.17 -22.40
N ILE A 323 73.14 16.11 -22.00
CA ILE A 323 72.24 16.79 -22.95
C ILE A 323 72.86 18.06 -23.57
N ARG A 324 73.84 18.63 -22.93
CA ARG A 324 74.48 19.84 -23.44
C ARG A 324 75.36 19.63 -24.64
N THR A 325 75.89 18.40 -24.87
CA THR A 325 76.86 18.11 -25.95
C THR A 325 76.13 17.79 -27.28
N VAL A 326 74.92 17.41 -27.30
CA VAL A 326 74.17 17.06 -28.53
C VAL A 326 73.58 18.31 -29.20
N VAL A 327 73.27 19.34 -28.43
CA VAL A 327 72.70 20.61 -29.00
C VAL A 327 73.72 21.52 -29.64
N THR A 328 75.01 21.45 -29.25
CA THR A 328 76.03 22.29 -29.79
C THR A 328 76.63 21.77 -31.12
N ASN A 329 76.47 20.49 -31.47
CA ASN A 329 77.05 19.96 -32.71
C ASN A 329 76.04 19.95 -33.92
N VAL A 330 74.77 20.22 -33.69
CA VAL A 330 73.77 20.30 -34.79
C VAL A 330 73.61 21.72 -35.35
N ARG A 331 74.21 22.75 -34.66
CA ARG A 331 74.07 24.16 -35.11
C ARG A 331 74.89 24.58 -36.28
N SER A 332 75.82 23.73 -36.77
CA SER A 332 76.78 24.13 -37.81
C SER A 332 76.51 23.62 -39.25
N ARG A 333 75.38 22.92 -39.50
CA ARG A 333 75.12 22.37 -40.84
C ARG A 333 73.71 22.47 -41.43
N ILE A 334 72.75 23.12 -40.72
CA ILE A 334 71.34 23.24 -41.24
C ILE A 334 71.00 24.74 -41.29
N PRO A 335 70.56 25.28 -42.43
CA PRO A 335 70.13 26.68 -42.50
C PRO A 335 68.85 26.86 -41.61
N VAL A 336 68.82 28.02 -40.90
CA VAL A 336 67.82 28.37 -39.89
C VAL A 336 66.38 28.20 -40.41
N LYS A 337 66.17 28.37 -41.73
CA LYS A 337 64.88 28.16 -42.35
C LYS A 337 64.42 26.65 -42.36
N THR A 338 65.33 25.72 -42.47
CA THR A 338 65.07 24.29 -42.45
C THR A 338 64.88 23.77 -41.04
N LEU A 339 65.54 24.37 -40.04
CA LEU A 339 65.31 24.03 -38.62
C LEU A 339 63.97 24.52 -38.13
N VAL A 340 63.53 25.73 -38.57
CA VAL A 340 62.19 26.25 -38.25
C VAL A 340 61.06 25.46 -38.90
N THR A 341 61.27 24.96 -40.16
CA THR A 341 60.29 24.08 -40.81
C THR A 341 60.24 22.71 -40.18
N ILE A 342 61.31 22.12 -39.75
CA ILE A 342 61.36 20.83 -39.07
C ILE A 342 60.72 20.96 -37.69
N THR A 343 61.05 22.04 -36.94
CA THR A 343 60.42 22.26 -35.62
C THR A 343 58.91 22.56 -35.77
N ALA A 344 58.52 23.32 -36.78
CA ALA A 344 57.09 23.61 -37.05
C ALA A 344 56.31 22.32 -37.49
N THR A 345 56.97 21.44 -38.25
CA THR A 345 56.40 20.15 -38.67
C THR A 345 56.30 19.20 -37.53
N ILE A 346 57.31 19.13 -36.67
CA ILE A 346 57.25 18.31 -35.43
C ILE A 346 56.17 18.82 -34.47
N ILE A 347 56.07 20.12 -34.29
CA ILE A 347 54.96 20.70 -33.47
C ILE A 347 53.61 20.44 -34.10
N ALA A 348 53.49 20.55 -35.43
CA ALA A 348 52.24 20.26 -36.13
C ALA A 348 51.88 18.75 -36.03
N VAL A 349 52.86 17.85 -36.18
CA VAL A 349 52.65 16.41 -36.03
C VAL A 349 52.34 16.07 -34.57
N VAL A 350 53.01 16.66 -33.60
CA VAL A 350 52.71 16.44 -32.16
C VAL A 350 51.35 17.01 -31.81
N THR A 351 50.94 18.16 -32.38
CA THR A 351 49.62 18.75 -32.17
C THR A 351 48.52 17.93 -32.87
N VAL A 352 48.80 17.38 -34.06
CA VAL A 352 47.86 16.50 -34.79
C VAL A 352 47.77 15.15 -34.05
N LEU A 353 48.88 14.59 -33.57
CA LEU A 353 48.85 13.34 -32.77
C LEU A 353 48.21 13.58 -31.41
N ALA A 354 48.39 14.72 -30.77
CA ALA A 354 47.66 15.12 -29.57
C ALA A 354 46.19 15.39 -29.81
N TRP A 355 45.83 15.82 -31.01
CA TRP A 355 44.43 16.02 -31.44
C TRP A 355 43.75 14.74 -31.90
N GLN A 356 44.54 13.77 -32.39
CA GLN A 356 44.04 12.43 -32.78
C GLN A 356 43.97 11.43 -31.63
N GLN A 357 44.59 11.67 -30.50
CA GLN A 357 44.30 10.93 -29.29
C GLN A 357 43.09 11.57 -28.67
N PRO A 358 41.93 10.89 -28.63
CA PRO A 358 40.86 11.34 -27.76
C PRO A 358 41.46 11.45 -26.37
N TRP A 359 41.38 12.61 -25.77
CA TRP A 359 41.69 12.80 -24.36
C TRP A 359 40.77 11.90 -23.52
N LYS A 360 41.06 10.61 -23.47
CA LYS A 360 40.61 9.72 -22.42
C LYS A 360 41.45 10.12 -21.17
N GLY A 361 41.14 11.26 -20.65
CA GLY A 361 41.57 11.59 -19.32
C GLY A 361 40.78 10.63 -18.40
N ASN A 362 41.43 9.61 -17.88
CA ASN A 362 40.98 8.86 -16.74
C ASN A 362 40.70 9.88 -15.63
N ARG A 363 39.44 10.33 -15.54
CA ARG A 363 39.00 11.26 -14.49
C ARG A 363 38.88 10.56 -13.14
N PHE A 364 39.08 9.24 -13.10
CA PHE A 364 39.05 8.44 -11.87
C PHE A 364 40.49 8.11 -11.52
N SER A 365 40.86 8.33 -10.28
CA SER A 365 42.13 7.78 -9.74
C SER A 365 42.01 6.25 -9.84
N GLU A 366 43.03 5.60 -10.45
CA GLU A 366 43.12 4.16 -10.41
C GLU A 366 43.01 3.69 -8.97
N PRO A 367 42.17 2.69 -8.66
CA PRO A 367 42.03 2.18 -7.31
C PRO A 367 43.36 1.59 -6.86
N SER A 368 43.68 1.66 -5.57
CA SER A 368 44.83 0.98 -5.03
C SER A 368 44.76 -0.50 -5.34
N SER A 369 45.90 -1.18 -5.46
CA SER A 369 45.97 -2.63 -5.74
C SER A 369 45.20 -3.47 -4.69
N THR A 370 45.03 -2.94 -3.48
CA THR A 370 44.19 -3.55 -2.43
C THR A 370 42.71 -3.44 -2.73
N VAL A 371 42.22 -2.27 -3.11
CA VAL A 371 40.84 -2.03 -3.49
C VAL A 371 40.48 -2.81 -4.76
N GLN A 372 41.37 -2.87 -5.74
CA GLN A 372 41.16 -3.63 -6.97
C GLN A 372 40.95 -5.12 -6.66
N ARG A 373 41.87 -5.72 -5.85
CA ARG A 373 41.75 -7.12 -5.46
C ARG A 373 40.47 -7.41 -4.70
N ALA A 374 40.05 -6.52 -3.78
CA ALA A 374 38.80 -6.66 -3.07
C ALA A 374 37.59 -6.55 -3.99
N TYR A 375 37.65 -5.68 -5.00
CA TYR A 375 36.63 -5.58 -6.03
C TYR A 375 36.52 -6.88 -6.85
N ASP A 376 37.63 -7.40 -7.33
CA ASP A 376 37.69 -8.63 -8.13
C ASP A 376 37.17 -9.84 -7.32
N ASP A 377 37.59 -10.00 -6.05
CA ASP A 377 37.07 -11.04 -5.14
C ASP A 377 35.56 -10.89 -4.93
N ALA A 378 35.06 -9.68 -4.71
CA ALA A 378 33.64 -9.46 -4.54
C ALA A 378 32.81 -9.75 -5.82
N VAL A 379 33.36 -9.46 -6.99
CA VAL A 379 32.72 -9.81 -8.28
C VAL A 379 32.61 -11.32 -8.42
N GLU A 380 33.66 -12.09 -8.04
CA GLU A 380 33.59 -13.54 -8.02
C GLU A 380 32.51 -14.05 -7.05
N GLN A 381 32.44 -13.48 -5.83
CA GLN A 381 31.38 -13.85 -4.88
C GLN A 381 29.97 -13.53 -5.42
N ILE A 382 29.77 -12.42 -6.15
CA ILE A 382 28.50 -12.10 -6.82
C ILE A 382 28.17 -13.17 -7.87
N HIS A 383 29.14 -13.59 -8.66
CA HIS A 383 28.96 -14.62 -9.68
C HIS A 383 28.60 -15.99 -9.06
N GLU A 384 29.14 -16.30 -7.89
CA GLU A 384 28.78 -17.48 -7.10
C GLU A 384 27.42 -17.34 -6.38
N GLY A 385 26.80 -16.15 -6.37
CA GLY A 385 25.56 -15.88 -5.67
C GLY A 385 25.72 -15.61 -4.17
N ALA A 386 26.96 -15.42 -3.70
CA ALA A 386 27.30 -15.12 -2.30
C ALA A 386 27.24 -13.60 -2.03
N PHE A 387 26.06 -13.03 -2.17
CA PHE A 387 25.84 -11.57 -2.13
C PHE A 387 26.13 -10.94 -0.77
N PHE A 388 25.91 -11.66 0.32
CA PHE A 388 26.26 -11.15 1.66
C PHE A 388 27.77 -11.00 1.79
N ARG A 389 28.51 -12.05 1.44
CA ARG A 389 29.98 -12.02 1.50
C ARG A 389 30.54 -10.92 0.59
N ALA A 390 30.00 -10.80 -0.63
CA ALA A 390 30.34 -9.74 -1.56
C ALA A 390 30.11 -8.34 -0.96
N SER A 391 28.96 -8.12 -0.30
CA SER A 391 28.65 -6.83 0.32
C SER A 391 29.63 -6.48 1.43
N VAL A 392 30.02 -7.45 2.26
CA VAL A 392 31.01 -7.23 3.35
C VAL A 392 32.37 -6.86 2.78
N ILE A 393 32.82 -7.54 1.71
CA ILE A 393 34.09 -7.23 1.03
C ILE A 393 34.07 -5.83 0.44
N LEU A 394 33.00 -5.47 -0.26
CA LEU A 394 32.84 -4.15 -0.90
C LEU A 394 32.70 -3.02 0.12
N GLU A 395 31.98 -3.22 1.23
CA GLU A 395 31.91 -2.23 2.32
C GLU A 395 33.29 -1.95 2.93
N ARG A 396 34.12 -2.99 3.05
CA ARG A 396 35.50 -2.84 3.50
C ARG A 396 36.33 -2.09 2.46
N ALA A 397 36.22 -2.43 1.17
CA ALA A 397 36.92 -1.75 0.09
C ALA A 397 36.57 -0.25 0.05
N VAL A 398 35.30 0.14 0.26
CA VAL A 398 34.91 1.55 0.38
C VAL A 398 35.66 2.25 1.52
N LYS A 399 35.74 1.62 2.69
CA LYS A 399 36.43 2.19 3.87
C LYS A 399 37.97 2.30 3.68
N GLU A 400 38.56 1.40 2.91
CA GLU A 400 40.00 1.34 2.65
C GLU A 400 40.47 2.20 1.46
N GLY A 401 39.64 3.13 1.00
CA GLY A 401 39.96 4.10 -0.05
C GLY A 401 39.24 3.90 -1.38
N GLY A 402 38.30 2.93 -1.46
CA GLY A 402 37.51 2.68 -2.65
C GLY A 402 36.31 3.61 -2.81
N ASP A 403 36.10 4.60 -1.92
CA ASP A 403 34.94 5.52 -1.98
C ASP A 403 34.94 6.39 -3.24
N SER A 404 36.06 6.59 -3.89
CA SER A 404 36.20 7.30 -5.18
C SER A 404 36.09 6.37 -6.40
N PHE A 405 35.95 5.06 -6.22
CA PHE A 405 35.87 4.09 -7.31
C PHE A 405 34.42 3.68 -7.60
N PRO A 406 33.81 4.19 -8.70
CA PRO A 406 32.38 4.05 -8.96
C PRO A 406 31.91 2.61 -9.08
N LEU A 407 32.74 1.71 -9.62
CA LEU A 407 32.36 0.33 -9.86
C LEU A 407 32.20 -0.45 -8.54
N VAL A 408 32.93 -0.09 -7.46
CA VAL A 408 32.73 -0.67 -6.13
C VAL A 408 31.31 -0.37 -5.64
N HIS A 409 30.86 0.88 -5.78
CA HIS A 409 29.51 1.27 -5.40
C HIS A 409 28.44 0.62 -6.29
N ALA A 410 28.70 0.47 -7.59
CA ALA A 410 27.75 -0.20 -8.50
C ALA A 410 27.55 -1.68 -8.09
N ARG A 411 28.64 -2.41 -7.82
CA ARG A 411 28.57 -3.81 -7.37
C ARG A 411 28.00 -3.95 -5.96
N LEU A 412 28.28 -2.99 -5.08
CA LEU A 412 27.68 -2.96 -3.74
C LEU A 412 26.17 -2.71 -3.83
N ALA A 413 25.72 -1.87 -4.76
CA ALA A 413 24.30 -1.68 -5.03
C ALA A 413 23.63 -2.96 -5.55
N GLU A 414 24.31 -3.70 -6.43
CA GLU A 414 23.84 -5.01 -6.91
C GLU A 414 23.70 -6.01 -5.76
N ALA A 415 24.74 -6.14 -4.93
CA ALA A 415 24.70 -7.05 -3.78
C ALA A 415 23.57 -6.71 -2.81
N TYR A 416 23.38 -5.43 -2.49
CA TYR A 416 22.26 -5.00 -1.64
C TYR A 416 20.89 -5.24 -2.28
N ALA A 417 20.75 -5.06 -3.59
CA ALA A 417 19.49 -5.34 -4.30
C ALA A 417 19.13 -6.84 -4.24
N GLU A 418 20.12 -7.73 -4.34
CA GLU A 418 19.92 -9.16 -4.19
C GLU A 418 19.63 -9.59 -2.74
N LEU A 419 20.15 -8.83 -1.77
CA LEU A 419 19.82 -8.99 -0.34
C LEU A 419 18.50 -8.32 0.06
N ASP A 420 17.72 -7.82 -0.92
CA ASP A 420 16.43 -7.14 -0.70
C ASP A 420 16.54 -5.86 0.16
N ASN A 421 17.70 -5.21 0.10
CA ASN A 421 17.98 -3.94 0.77
C ASN A 421 18.00 -2.80 -0.25
N SER A 422 16.82 -2.45 -0.75
CA SER A 422 16.65 -1.45 -1.81
C SER A 422 17.09 -0.04 -1.38
N GLU A 423 17.03 0.27 -0.11
CA GLU A 423 17.41 1.58 0.43
C GLU A 423 18.93 1.77 0.36
N LYS A 424 19.71 0.79 0.85
CA LYS A 424 21.17 0.79 0.72
C LYS A 424 21.61 0.71 -0.75
N ALA A 425 20.92 -0.11 -1.56
CA ALA A 425 21.21 -0.19 -3.00
C ALA A 425 21.04 1.16 -3.69
N THR A 426 19.93 1.88 -3.40
CA THR A 426 19.67 3.21 -3.96
C THR A 426 20.71 4.23 -3.49
N ALA A 427 21.12 4.20 -2.23
CA ALA A 427 22.15 5.08 -1.70
C ALA A 427 23.50 4.90 -2.43
N GLN A 428 23.87 3.64 -2.73
CA GLN A 428 25.09 3.34 -3.49
C GLN A 428 24.99 3.83 -4.94
N LEU A 429 23.84 3.67 -5.60
CA LEU A 429 23.63 4.21 -6.96
C LEU A 429 23.66 5.74 -7.00
N LEU A 430 23.18 6.41 -5.94
CA LEU A 430 23.31 7.86 -5.83
C LEU A 430 24.79 8.25 -5.76
N ARG A 431 25.59 7.51 -4.98
CA ARG A 431 27.04 7.72 -4.91
C ARG A 431 27.73 7.50 -6.25
N VAL A 432 27.35 6.47 -7.02
CA VAL A 432 27.85 6.27 -8.40
C VAL A 432 27.56 7.51 -9.26
N ARG A 433 26.31 8.04 -9.19
CA ARG A 433 25.92 9.20 -9.98
C ARG A 433 26.67 10.48 -9.61
N GLU A 434 27.02 10.64 -8.33
CA GLU A 434 27.89 11.74 -7.86
C GLU A 434 29.30 11.63 -8.45
N LEU A 435 29.86 10.40 -8.46
CA LEU A 435 31.21 10.13 -8.97
C LEU A 435 31.27 10.15 -10.51
N VAL A 436 30.22 9.68 -11.17
CA VAL A 436 30.09 9.59 -12.64
C VAL A 436 28.82 10.29 -13.09
N PRO A 437 28.78 11.63 -13.16
CA PRO A 437 27.61 12.36 -13.65
C PRO A 437 27.26 12.05 -15.12
N ASP A 438 28.28 11.71 -15.94
CA ASP A 438 28.13 11.28 -17.32
C ASP A 438 28.62 9.82 -17.49
N PRO A 439 27.69 8.84 -17.57
CA PRO A 439 28.06 7.44 -17.78
C PRO A 439 28.82 7.15 -19.09
N GLY A 440 28.79 8.09 -20.06
CA GLY A 440 29.51 7.96 -21.33
C GLY A 440 31.04 7.92 -21.19
N VAL A 441 31.57 8.24 -20.01
CA VAL A 441 33.04 8.17 -19.74
C VAL A 441 33.50 6.77 -19.33
N LEU A 442 32.57 5.85 -19.00
CA LEU A 442 32.86 4.46 -18.67
C LEU A 442 33.08 3.63 -19.93
N GLU A 443 33.84 2.52 -19.79
CA GLU A 443 33.90 1.50 -20.83
C GLU A 443 32.51 0.92 -21.13
N GLU A 444 32.29 0.47 -22.37
CA GLU A 444 30.97 0.05 -22.83
C GLU A 444 30.37 -1.08 -21.97
N ILE A 445 31.19 -2.04 -21.57
CA ILE A 445 30.76 -3.16 -20.70
C ILE A 445 30.35 -2.65 -19.33
N ASP A 446 31.14 -1.75 -18.73
CA ASP A 446 30.83 -1.19 -17.38
C ASP A 446 29.62 -0.28 -17.41
N ARG A 447 29.45 0.50 -18.48
CA ARG A 447 28.26 1.31 -18.68
C ARG A 447 27.00 0.46 -18.79
N LEU A 448 27.01 -0.57 -19.66
CA LEU A 448 25.87 -1.48 -19.82
C LEU A 448 25.51 -2.19 -18.52
N ARG A 449 26.55 -2.60 -17.76
CA ARG A 449 26.38 -3.23 -16.44
C ARG A 449 25.77 -2.26 -15.43
N LEU A 450 26.26 -1.01 -15.37
CA LEU A 450 25.72 0.03 -14.50
C LEU A 450 24.26 0.35 -14.85
N ASP A 451 23.95 0.46 -16.14
CA ASP A 451 22.59 0.70 -16.63
C ASP A 451 21.66 -0.46 -16.22
N ALA A 452 22.12 -1.72 -16.41
CA ALA A 452 21.37 -2.90 -16.00
C ALA A 452 21.13 -2.95 -14.50
N ILE A 453 22.17 -2.76 -13.66
CA ILE A 453 22.04 -2.74 -12.19
C ILE A 453 21.10 -1.61 -11.76
N THR A 454 21.25 -0.43 -12.35
CA THR A 454 20.37 0.72 -12.04
C THR A 454 18.91 0.42 -12.36
N ALA A 455 18.64 -0.20 -13.50
CA ALA A 455 17.31 -0.60 -13.91
C ALA A 455 16.75 -1.72 -12.99
N MET A 456 17.58 -2.70 -12.61
CA MET A 456 17.18 -3.76 -11.65
C MET A 456 16.78 -3.19 -10.29
N VAL A 457 17.56 -2.26 -9.72
CA VAL A 457 17.28 -1.62 -8.44
C VAL A 457 15.98 -0.80 -8.51
N LYS A 458 15.74 -0.10 -9.64
CA LYS A 458 14.51 0.64 -9.90
C LYS A 458 13.33 -0.24 -10.29
N ARG A 459 13.53 -1.54 -10.45
CA ARG A 459 12.55 -2.52 -10.94
C ARG A 459 12.03 -2.22 -12.36
N ASP A 460 12.77 -1.47 -13.15
CA ASP A 460 12.55 -1.32 -14.59
C ASP A 460 13.17 -2.53 -15.34
N PHE A 461 12.46 -3.64 -15.25
CA PHE A 461 12.95 -4.90 -15.81
C PHE A 461 13.07 -4.88 -17.33
N ALA A 462 12.27 -4.08 -18.03
CA ALA A 462 12.37 -3.95 -19.47
C ALA A 462 13.70 -3.32 -19.89
N SER A 463 14.09 -2.23 -19.23
CA SER A 463 15.41 -1.60 -19.46
C SER A 463 16.56 -2.48 -18.98
N ALA A 464 16.39 -3.18 -17.85
CA ALA A 464 17.42 -4.12 -17.35
C ALA A 464 17.67 -5.26 -18.34
N ILE A 465 16.64 -5.90 -18.86
CA ILE A 465 16.74 -6.97 -19.87
C ILE A 465 17.47 -6.47 -21.11
N LYS A 466 17.07 -5.31 -21.64
CA LYS A 466 17.73 -4.71 -22.81
C LYS A 466 19.22 -4.48 -22.60
N SER A 467 19.62 -3.97 -21.43
CA SER A 467 21.02 -3.71 -21.10
C SER A 467 21.80 -5.01 -20.91
N TYR A 468 21.21 -6.04 -20.29
CA TYR A 468 21.84 -7.37 -20.16
C TYR A 468 21.90 -8.11 -21.48
N GLU A 469 20.93 -8.00 -22.41
CA GLU A 469 21.02 -8.55 -23.76
C GLU A 469 22.19 -7.93 -24.54
N ALA A 470 22.34 -6.61 -24.45
CA ALA A 470 23.50 -5.92 -25.01
C ALA A 470 24.79 -6.40 -24.36
N LEU A 471 24.82 -6.57 -23.03
CA LEU A 471 25.97 -7.06 -22.30
C LEU A 471 26.37 -8.48 -22.74
N VAL A 472 25.42 -9.41 -22.89
CA VAL A 472 25.67 -10.77 -23.39
C VAL A 472 26.29 -10.76 -24.78
N SER A 473 25.94 -9.80 -25.64
CA SER A 473 26.47 -9.68 -26.99
C SER A 473 27.88 -9.08 -27.05
N THR A 474 28.25 -8.21 -26.10
CA THR A 474 29.54 -7.50 -26.04
C THR A 474 30.57 -8.19 -25.16
N THR A 475 30.14 -9.03 -24.22
CA THR A 475 31.01 -9.69 -23.24
C THR A 475 31.85 -10.79 -23.90
N PRO A 476 33.16 -10.91 -23.56
CA PRO A 476 34.03 -11.97 -24.04
C PRO A 476 33.52 -13.37 -23.68
N ALA A 477 33.92 -14.38 -24.48
CA ALA A 477 33.44 -15.76 -24.30
C ALA A 477 33.74 -16.32 -22.89
N SER A 478 34.81 -15.88 -22.26
CA SER A 478 35.20 -16.28 -20.89
C SER A 478 34.22 -15.81 -19.79
N GLU A 479 33.52 -14.70 -20.01
CA GLU A 479 32.59 -14.11 -19.02
C GLU A 479 31.13 -14.27 -19.45
N LYS A 480 30.89 -14.83 -20.63
CA LYS A 480 29.55 -14.90 -21.25
C LYS A 480 28.55 -15.67 -20.38
N GLN A 481 29.02 -16.67 -19.66
CA GLN A 481 28.18 -17.44 -18.73
C GLN A 481 27.56 -16.56 -17.64
N HIS A 482 28.36 -15.70 -17.01
CA HIS A 482 27.89 -14.81 -15.94
C HIS A 482 26.86 -13.78 -16.50
N ALA A 483 27.12 -13.23 -17.69
CA ALA A 483 26.17 -12.34 -18.35
C ALA A 483 24.83 -13.03 -18.68
N LEU A 484 24.85 -14.31 -19.04
CA LEU A 484 23.64 -15.12 -19.24
C LEU A 484 22.88 -15.37 -17.93
N ILE A 485 23.59 -15.61 -16.82
CA ILE A 485 22.99 -15.76 -15.48
C ILE A 485 22.33 -14.43 -15.07
N ASP A 486 22.99 -13.30 -15.28
CA ASP A 486 22.46 -11.97 -14.96
C ASP A 486 21.21 -11.66 -15.79
N LEU A 487 21.23 -11.98 -17.09
CA LEU A 487 20.06 -11.84 -17.96
C LEU A 487 18.91 -12.76 -17.51
N GLY A 488 19.23 -14.00 -17.15
CA GLY A 488 18.27 -14.95 -16.58
C GLY A 488 17.62 -14.39 -15.30
N ARG A 489 18.41 -13.74 -14.40
CA ARG A 489 17.89 -13.08 -13.20
C ARG A 489 16.93 -11.94 -13.53
N ALA A 490 17.21 -11.15 -14.57
CA ALA A 490 16.32 -10.08 -14.99
C ALA A 490 14.98 -10.64 -15.48
N PHE A 491 14.99 -11.72 -16.27
CA PHE A 491 13.78 -12.42 -16.68
C PHE A 491 13.05 -13.09 -15.50
N GLU A 492 13.80 -13.70 -14.56
CA GLU A 492 13.23 -14.28 -13.32
C GLU A 492 12.49 -13.22 -12.50
N LYS A 493 13.11 -12.05 -12.28
CA LYS A 493 12.50 -10.95 -11.48
C LYS A 493 11.34 -10.25 -12.20
N SER A 494 11.29 -10.32 -13.53
CA SER A 494 10.15 -9.87 -14.33
C SER A 494 9.05 -10.92 -14.48
N ASP A 495 9.19 -12.07 -13.81
CA ASP A 495 8.28 -13.23 -13.82
C ASP A 495 8.09 -13.87 -15.22
N GLN A 496 9.07 -13.68 -16.13
CA GLN A 496 9.14 -14.34 -17.42
C GLN A 496 9.87 -15.68 -17.30
N ARG A 497 9.23 -16.63 -16.62
CA ARG A 497 9.84 -17.89 -16.14
C ARG A 497 10.47 -18.72 -17.26
N ASN A 498 9.79 -18.89 -18.40
CA ASN A 498 10.28 -19.69 -19.52
C ASN A 498 11.55 -19.09 -20.12
N ARG A 499 11.60 -17.76 -20.25
CA ARG A 499 12.80 -17.06 -20.73
C ARG A 499 13.96 -17.17 -19.71
N ALA A 500 13.66 -17.04 -18.42
CA ALA A 500 14.69 -17.23 -17.40
C ALA A 500 15.31 -18.64 -17.44
N ILE A 501 14.49 -19.69 -17.59
CA ILE A 501 14.95 -21.06 -17.74
C ILE A 501 15.86 -21.18 -18.97
N GLU A 502 15.43 -20.66 -20.12
CA GLU A 502 16.20 -20.70 -21.36
C GLU A 502 17.63 -20.14 -21.19
N PHE A 503 17.75 -18.97 -20.54
CA PHE A 503 19.06 -18.35 -20.36
C PHE A 503 19.91 -19.03 -19.29
N TYR A 504 19.31 -19.56 -18.24
CA TYR A 504 20.04 -20.37 -17.25
C TYR A 504 20.53 -21.70 -17.85
N GLU A 505 19.74 -22.35 -18.72
CA GLU A 505 20.15 -23.55 -19.45
C GLU A 505 21.27 -23.25 -20.48
N GLN A 506 21.21 -22.09 -21.15
CA GLN A 506 22.33 -21.63 -21.99
C GLN A 506 23.61 -21.40 -21.18
N ALA A 507 23.50 -20.81 -19.98
CA ALA A 507 24.64 -20.64 -19.08
C ALA A 507 25.23 -21.97 -18.63
N LEU A 508 24.37 -22.96 -18.29
CA LEU A 508 24.77 -24.33 -17.96
C LEU A 508 25.38 -25.10 -19.13
N ALA A 509 24.97 -24.80 -20.37
CA ALA A 509 25.58 -25.38 -21.55
C ALA A 509 27.03 -24.89 -21.77
N LEU A 510 27.39 -23.69 -21.30
CA LEU A 510 28.75 -23.17 -21.32
C LEU A 510 29.61 -23.77 -20.19
N ASP A 511 29.06 -23.84 -18.96
CA ASP A 511 29.71 -24.49 -17.82
C ASP A 511 28.70 -25.20 -16.93
N GLN A 512 28.71 -26.52 -16.97
CA GLN A 512 27.87 -27.39 -16.14
C GLN A 512 28.26 -27.42 -14.65
N ARG A 513 29.37 -26.80 -14.29
CA ARG A 513 29.87 -26.75 -12.90
C ARG A 513 29.47 -25.47 -12.18
N SER A 514 28.64 -24.63 -12.76
CA SER A 514 28.17 -23.41 -12.11
C SER A 514 27.11 -23.71 -11.03
N PRO A 515 27.43 -23.62 -9.74
CA PRO A 515 26.47 -23.88 -8.68
C PRO A 515 25.37 -22.81 -8.66
N ALA A 516 25.72 -21.55 -8.98
CA ALA A 516 24.76 -20.43 -9.03
C ALA A 516 23.73 -20.65 -10.14
N ALA A 517 24.12 -21.09 -11.34
CA ALA A 517 23.18 -21.38 -12.42
C ALA A 517 22.22 -22.53 -12.07
N HIS A 518 22.74 -23.62 -11.46
CA HIS A 518 21.89 -24.72 -10.98
C HIS A 518 20.92 -24.27 -9.90
N LEU A 519 21.35 -23.45 -8.94
CA LEU A 519 20.49 -22.88 -7.90
C LEU A 519 19.37 -22.04 -8.53
N ARG A 520 19.71 -21.12 -9.42
CA ARG A 520 18.73 -20.21 -10.05
C ARG A 520 17.71 -20.95 -10.93
N VAL A 521 18.15 -21.84 -11.78
CA VAL A 521 17.21 -22.63 -12.60
C VAL A 521 16.30 -23.50 -11.72
N GLY A 522 16.86 -24.06 -10.63
CA GLY A 522 16.07 -24.82 -9.64
C GLY A 522 14.96 -23.99 -9.01
N VAL A 523 15.24 -22.74 -8.64
CA VAL A 523 14.23 -21.79 -8.10
C VAL A 523 13.11 -21.56 -9.13
N VAL A 524 13.47 -21.32 -10.40
CA VAL A 524 12.47 -21.07 -11.46
C VAL A 524 11.67 -22.33 -11.79
N TYR A 525 12.28 -23.50 -11.82
CA TYR A 525 11.58 -24.78 -11.95
C TYR A 525 10.55 -24.98 -10.83
N GLY A 526 10.95 -24.69 -9.57
CA GLY A 526 10.05 -24.78 -8.41
C GLY A 526 8.84 -23.87 -8.56
N ARG A 527 9.05 -22.60 -8.95
CA ARG A 527 7.96 -21.65 -9.22
C ARG A 527 7.07 -22.05 -10.41
N SER A 528 7.61 -22.83 -11.33
CA SER A 528 6.89 -23.38 -12.49
C SER A 528 6.26 -24.74 -12.23
N GLN A 529 6.18 -25.19 -10.97
CA GLN A 529 5.63 -26.47 -10.54
C GLN A 529 6.38 -27.71 -11.10
N ARG A 530 7.59 -27.51 -11.63
CA ARG A 530 8.48 -28.59 -12.10
C ARG A 530 9.31 -29.12 -10.92
N VAL A 531 8.61 -29.72 -9.94
CA VAL A 531 9.17 -30.08 -8.63
C VAL A 531 10.39 -31.00 -8.74
N VAL A 532 10.32 -32.04 -9.62
CA VAL A 532 11.43 -33.01 -9.81
C VAL A 532 12.67 -32.34 -10.38
N ASP A 533 12.49 -31.48 -11.39
CA ASP A 533 13.60 -30.77 -12.03
C ASP A 533 14.24 -29.76 -11.06
N ALA A 534 13.42 -29.12 -10.22
CA ALA A 534 13.88 -28.22 -9.18
C ALA A 534 14.78 -28.95 -8.16
N PHE A 535 14.34 -30.12 -7.64
CA PHE A 535 15.16 -30.89 -6.71
C PHE A 535 16.44 -31.41 -7.32
N ASN A 536 16.42 -31.88 -8.58
CA ASN A 536 17.62 -32.30 -9.28
C ASN A 536 18.63 -31.15 -9.39
N SER A 537 18.15 -29.95 -9.77
CA SER A 537 19.00 -28.76 -9.88
C SER A 537 19.55 -28.32 -8.51
N PHE A 538 18.73 -28.33 -7.45
CA PHE A 538 19.16 -28.02 -6.09
C PHE A 538 20.18 -29.03 -5.55
N ASN A 539 20.00 -30.32 -5.85
CA ASN A 539 20.96 -31.36 -5.44
C ASN A 539 22.32 -31.11 -6.10
N LYS A 540 22.31 -30.78 -7.41
CA LYS A 540 23.54 -30.48 -8.12
C LYS A 540 24.21 -29.20 -7.63
N ALA A 541 23.44 -28.14 -7.37
CA ALA A 541 23.96 -26.92 -6.79
C ALA A 541 24.60 -27.16 -5.43
N TYR A 542 23.93 -27.93 -4.56
CA TYR A 542 24.45 -28.24 -3.22
C TYR A 542 25.78 -29.00 -3.28
N GLU A 543 25.87 -30.05 -4.11
CA GLU A 543 27.11 -30.84 -4.33
C GLU A 543 28.27 -29.94 -4.79
N LEU A 544 28.01 -29.04 -5.72
CA LEU A 544 29.01 -28.12 -6.26
C LEU A 544 29.49 -27.11 -5.21
N PHE A 545 28.53 -26.51 -4.44
CA PHE A 545 28.88 -25.60 -3.34
C PHE A 545 29.64 -26.33 -2.22
N ASP A 546 29.28 -27.57 -1.90
CA ASP A 546 30.00 -28.36 -0.89
C ASP A 546 31.44 -28.61 -1.33
N THR A 547 31.66 -28.97 -2.60
CA THR A 547 32.97 -29.19 -3.19
C THR A 547 33.85 -27.94 -3.21
N SER A 548 33.24 -26.76 -3.46
CA SER A 548 33.95 -25.48 -3.45
C SER A 548 34.08 -24.84 -2.06
N GLY A 549 33.47 -25.40 -1.02
CA GLY A 549 33.40 -24.79 0.30
C GLY A 549 32.48 -23.58 0.39
N GLY A 550 31.50 -23.44 -0.55
CA GLY A 550 30.55 -22.34 -0.65
C GLY A 550 29.41 -22.41 0.38
N ILE A 551 29.70 -22.20 1.66
CA ILE A 551 28.75 -22.36 2.78
C ILE A 551 27.51 -21.45 2.60
N GLU A 552 27.69 -20.22 2.09
CA GLU A 552 26.56 -19.30 1.82
C GLU A 552 25.60 -19.86 0.77
N GLY A 553 26.15 -20.43 -0.32
CA GLY A 553 25.37 -21.08 -1.37
C GLY A 553 24.64 -22.33 -0.87
N MET A 554 25.29 -23.15 -0.04
CA MET A 554 24.64 -24.30 0.59
C MET A 554 23.47 -23.88 1.50
N ALA A 555 23.60 -22.79 2.27
CA ALA A 555 22.52 -22.24 3.09
C ALA A 555 21.35 -21.80 2.23
N GLU A 556 21.63 -21.15 1.09
CA GLU A 556 20.59 -20.71 0.16
C GLU A 556 19.89 -21.91 -0.50
N VAL A 557 20.63 -22.93 -0.95
CA VAL A 557 20.02 -24.15 -1.52
C VAL A 557 19.08 -24.82 -0.51
N SER A 558 19.52 -24.98 0.75
CA SER A 558 18.68 -25.57 1.81
C SER A 558 17.42 -24.72 2.04
N LEU A 559 17.53 -23.39 2.05
CA LEU A 559 16.39 -22.50 2.18
C LEU A 559 15.39 -22.66 1.01
N GLN A 560 15.89 -22.72 -0.23
CA GLN A 560 15.04 -22.87 -1.41
C GLN A 560 14.40 -24.27 -1.52
N ARG A 561 15.11 -25.32 -1.10
CA ARG A 561 14.51 -26.66 -0.93
C ARG A 561 13.36 -26.65 0.06
N ALA A 562 13.58 -26.01 1.21
CA ALA A 562 12.57 -25.92 2.24
C ALA A 562 11.31 -25.16 1.76
N VAL A 563 11.50 -24.06 1.05
CA VAL A 563 10.36 -23.33 0.44
C VAL A 563 9.58 -24.21 -0.52
N LEU A 564 10.27 -25.00 -1.37
CA LEU A 564 9.62 -25.92 -2.30
C LEU A 564 8.92 -27.07 -1.56
N LEU A 565 9.53 -27.65 -0.53
CA LEU A 565 8.94 -28.71 0.31
C LEU A 565 7.66 -28.21 1.01
N GLY A 566 7.70 -26.99 1.56
CA GLY A 566 6.50 -26.38 2.15
C GLY A 566 5.36 -26.20 1.14
N GLN A 567 5.68 -25.81 -0.10
CA GLN A 567 4.67 -25.66 -1.17
C GLN A 567 4.01 -26.99 -1.57
N VAL A 568 4.72 -28.11 -1.45
CA VAL A 568 4.17 -29.44 -1.72
C VAL A 568 3.64 -30.15 -0.47
N GLY A 569 3.53 -29.43 0.66
CA GLY A 569 2.94 -29.93 1.90
C GLY A 569 3.84 -30.84 2.76
N LYS A 570 5.14 -30.91 2.44
CA LYS A 570 6.12 -31.71 3.18
C LYS A 570 6.79 -30.87 4.27
N THR A 571 6.02 -30.49 5.25
CA THR A 571 6.44 -29.52 6.29
C THR A 571 7.58 -30.03 7.18
N ASP A 572 7.64 -31.32 7.48
CA ASP A 572 8.71 -31.90 8.30
C ASP A 572 10.04 -31.89 7.56
N GLU A 573 10.07 -32.32 6.28
CA GLU A 573 11.26 -32.24 5.44
C GLU A 573 11.71 -30.77 5.23
N ALA A 574 10.74 -29.84 5.12
CA ALA A 574 11.03 -28.40 5.03
C ALA A 574 11.67 -27.86 6.31
N HIS A 575 11.19 -28.29 7.47
CA HIS A 575 11.76 -27.93 8.77
C HIS A 575 13.24 -28.34 8.85
N ASP A 576 13.56 -29.59 8.50
CA ASP A 576 14.93 -30.11 8.54
C ASP A 576 15.89 -29.32 7.62
N GLU A 577 15.44 -28.93 6.43
CA GLU A 577 16.23 -28.10 5.51
C GLU A 577 16.41 -26.67 6.05
N LEU A 578 15.40 -26.10 6.71
CA LEU A 578 15.51 -24.78 7.34
C LEU A 578 16.49 -24.79 8.51
N VAL A 579 16.50 -25.85 9.33
CA VAL A 579 17.47 -26.00 10.42
C VAL A 579 18.91 -26.05 9.85
N LYS A 580 19.15 -26.85 8.78
CA LYS A 580 20.46 -26.88 8.10
C LYS A 580 20.86 -25.49 7.56
N ALA A 581 19.90 -24.73 7.01
CA ALA A 581 20.14 -23.37 6.53
C ALA A 581 20.50 -22.42 7.68
N LEU A 582 19.83 -22.57 8.85
CA LEU A 582 20.10 -21.78 10.05
C LEU A 582 21.49 -22.02 10.59
N ASP A 583 21.90 -23.29 10.72
CA ASP A 583 23.22 -23.69 11.20
C ASP A 583 24.34 -23.11 10.32
N LYS A 584 24.19 -23.20 8.98
CA LYS A 584 25.15 -22.64 8.04
C LYS A 584 25.18 -21.10 8.11
N SER A 585 24.04 -20.46 8.27
CA SER A 585 23.96 -19.00 8.42
C SER A 585 24.67 -18.52 9.70
N ASN A 586 24.50 -19.27 10.81
CA ASN A 586 25.17 -19.00 12.07
C ASN A 586 26.67 -19.23 11.96
N ALA A 587 27.13 -20.30 11.27
CA ALA A 587 28.55 -20.56 11.03
C ALA A 587 29.26 -19.44 10.26
N LEU A 588 28.53 -18.72 9.40
CA LEU A 588 29.02 -17.56 8.64
C LEU A 588 28.87 -16.23 9.39
N ASP A 589 28.33 -16.22 10.58
CA ASP A 589 27.88 -15.00 11.28
C ASP A 589 26.93 -14.11 10.45
N ASN A 590 26.24 -14.71 9.46
CA ASN A 590 25.28 -14.02 8.61
C ASN A 590 23.95 -13.84 9.32
N LYS A 591 23.85 -12.78 10.12
CA LYS A 591 22.66 -12.48 10.94
C LYS A 591 21.42 -12.20 10.07
N ASP A 592 21.57 -11.54 8.91
CA ASP A 592 20.45 -11.28 8.00
C ASP A 592 19.82 -12.59 7.51
N LYS A 593 20.66 -13.52 7.02
CA LYS A 593 20.19 -14.84 6.58
C LYS A 593 19.58 -15.64 7.73
N ALA A 594 20.20 -15.61 8.92
CA ALA A 594 19.67 -16.31 10.09
C ALA A 594 18.26 -15.82 10.47
N VAL A 595 18.03 -14.50 10.46
CA VAL A 595 16.68 -13.92 10.70
C VAL A 595 15.70 -14.38 9.64
N ARG A 596 16.06 -14.32 8.36
CA ARG A 596 15.18 -14.77 7.25
C ARG A 596 14.83 -16.26 7.37
N VAL A 597 15.78 -17.10 7.75
CA VAL A 597 15.53 -18.54 7.97
C VAL A 597 14.59 -18.75 9.16
N LEU A 598 14.77 -18.02 10.27
CA LEU A 598 13.86 -18.09 11.42
C LEU A 598 12.41 -17.66 11.04
N LEU A 599 12.24 -16.65 10.20
CA LEU A 599 10.92 -16.26 9.69
C LEU A 599 10.31 -17.35 8.78
N ASN A 600 11.13 -18.05 8.00
CA ASN A 600 10.65 -19.19 7.21
C ASN A 600 10.31 -20.38 8.08
N LEU A 601 11.07 -20.66 9.16
CA LEU A 601 10.71 -21.66 10.18
C LEU A 601 9.35 -21.33 10.80
N SER A 602 9.13 -20.08 11.19
CA SER A 602 7.85 -19.65 11.72
C SER A 602 6.70 -19.90 10.75
N ASN A 603 6.86 -19.52 9.49
CA ASN A 603 5.85 -19.74 8.46
C ASN A 603 5.61 -21.24 8.21
N ASN A 604 6.66 -22.07 8.19
CA ASN A 604 6.56 -23.51 8.00
C ASN A 604 5.78 -24.17 9.16
N GLU A 605 6.08 -23.80 10.41
CA GLU A 605 5.35 -24.28 11.59
C GLU A 605 3.88 -23.86 11.58
N LEU A 606 3.61 -22.63 11.09
CA LEU A 606 2.24 -22.15 10.97
C LEU A 606 1.44 -22.98 9.95
N VAL A 607 2.06 -23.30 8.80
CA VAL A 607 1.47 -24.17 7.77
C VAL A 607 1.29 -25.60 8.26
N ALA A 608 2.23 -26.11 9.07
CA ALA A 608 2.14 -27.41 9.71
C ALA A 608 1.06 -27.49 10.82
N GLY A 609 0.44 -26.35 11.17
CA GLY A 609 -0.58 -26.28 12.22
C GLY A 609 -0.01 -26.19 13.64
N HIS A 610 1.23 -25.75 13.78
CA HIS A 610 1.94 -25.60 15.05
C HIS A 610 2.15 -24.11 15.43
N PRO A 611 1.11 -23.36 15.79
CA PRO A 611 1.23 -21.93 16.03
C PRO A 611 2.10 -21.55 17.24
N GLY A 612 2.33 -22.47 18.20
CA GLY A 612 3.23 -22.25 19.34
C GLY A 612 4.69 -22.12 18.92
N PRO A 613 5.28 -23.13 18.25
CA PRO A 613 6.60 -23.04 17.65
C PRO A 613 6.75 -21.88 16.66
N ALA A 614 5.74 -21.61 15.83
CA ALA A 614 5.74 -20.48 14.90
C ALA A 614 5.99 -19.15 15.61
N GLU A 615 5.28 -18.86 16.70
CA GLU A 615 5.47 -17.68 17.52
C GLU A 615 6.85 -17.58 18.16
N GLN A 616 7.42 -18.73 18.59
CA GLN A 616 8.77 -18.77 19.16
C GLN A 616 9.82 -18.41 18.13
N TYR A 617 9.75 -18.95 16.90
CA TYR A 617 10.68 -18.61 15.82
C TYR A 617 10.57 -17.16 15.38
N SER A 618 9.35 -16.61 15.27
CA SER A 618 9.15 -15.18 14.96
C SER A 618 9.71 -14.28 16.07
N SER A 619 9.55 -14.64 17.33
CA SER A 619 10.10 -13.90 18.47
C SER A 619 11.63 -13.92 18.49
N GLN A 620 12.25 -15.07 18.18
CA GLN A 620 13.71 -15.18 18.03
C GLN A 620 14.20 -14.33 16.85
N ALA A 621 13.49 -14.35 15.72
CA ALA A 621 13.80 -13.55 14.56
C ALA A 621 13.75 -12.04 14.87
N ILE A 622 12.72 -11.59 15.57
CA ILE A 622 12.55 -10.18 16.00
C ILE A 622 13.70 -9.78 16.92
N THR A 623 14.00 -10.60 17.93
CA THR A 623 15.08 -10.31 18.89
C THR A 623 16.42 -10.17 18.17
N LEU A 624 16.76 -11.13 17.29
CA LEU A 624 18.02 -11.10 16.53
C LEU A 624 18.08 -9.91 15.56
N ALA A 625 16.95 -9.59 14.90
CA ALA A 625 16.85 -8.45 13.99
C ALA A 625 17.02 -7.11 14.72
N GLN A 626 16.40 -6.94 15.89
CA GLN A 626 16.53 -5.73 16.72
C GLN A 626 17.96 -5.52 17.21
N GLN A 627 18.62 -6.59 17.68
CA GLN A 627 20.02 -6.53 18.13
C GLN A 627 20.98 -6.10 17.02
N ASN A 628 20.60 -6.27 15.76
CA ASN A 628 21.41 -5.95 14.60
C ASN A 628 20.86 -4.79 13.75
N ASN A 629 19.93 -3.99 14.27
CA ASN A 629 19.31 -2.83 13.62
C ASN A 629 18.74 -3.17 12.23
N MET A 630 18.01 -4.30 12.16
CA MET A 630 17.36 -4.80 10.93
C MET A 630 15.86 -4.49 10.98
N GLU A 631 15.50 -3.22 10.85
CA GLU A 631 14.14 -2.73 11.05
C GLU A 631 13.12 -3.42 10.12
N ASN A 632 13.47 -3.61 8.85
CA ASN A 632 12.62 -4.28 7.87
C ASN A 632 12.28 -5.73 8.27
N LEU A 633 13.26 -6.47 8.77
CA LEU A 633 13.06 -7.85 9.22
C LEU A 633 12.31 -7.91 10.55
N THR A 634 12.52 -6.93 11.43
CA THR A 634 11.74 -6.77 12.67
C THR A 634 10.26 -6.59 12.35
N ILE A 635 9.93 -5.70 11.41
CA ILE A 635 8.55 -5.47 10.97
C ILE A 635 7.95 -6.73 10.37
N GLN A 636 8.72 -7.46 9.56
CA GLN A 636 8.26 -8.72 8.99
C GLN A 636 7.94 -9.75 10.08
N GLY A 637 8.80 -9.89 11.10
CA GLY A 637 8.56 -10.79 12.23
C GLY A 637 7.27 -10.42 13.00
N ILE A 638 7.00 -9.13 13.19
CA ILE A 638 5.74 -8.66 13.82
C ILE A 638 4.53 -9.05 12.97
N ILE A 639 4.62 -8.95 11.64
CA ILE A 639 3.55 -9.41 10.74
C ILE A 639 3.34 -10.92 10.89
N ASP A 640 4.42 -11.72 11.01
CA ASP A 640 4.34 -13.17 11.13
C ASP A 640 3.77 -13.60 12.50
N ILE A 641 4.06 -12.86 13.59
CA ILE A 641 3.35 -13.01 14.89
C ILE A 641 1.86 -12.71 14.72
N ALA A 642 1.51 -11.63 14.02
CA ALA A 642 0.11 -11.30 13.77
C ALA A 642 -0.60 -12.39 12.96
N ASN A 643 0.06 -12.99 11.96
CA ASN A 643 -0.44 -14.15 11.22
C ASN A 643 -0.69 -15.35 12.15
N THR A 644 0.20 -15.58 13.11
CA THR A 644 0.05 -16.66 14.11
C THR A 644 -1.18 -16.44 15.00
N HIS A 645 -1.39 -15.21 15.49
CA HIS A 645 -2.59 -14.86 16.23
C HIS A 645 -3.87 -15.01 15.38
N PHE A 646 -3.80 -14.58 14.12
CA PHE A 646 -4.92 -14.75 13.18
C PHE A 646 -5.32 -16.21 13.02
N VAL A 647 -4.36 -17.12 12.80
CA VAL A 647 -4.63 -18.56 12.67
C VAL A 647 -5.19 -19.16 13.95
N ARG A 648 -4.80 -18.65 15.12
CA ARG A 648 -5.39 -19.04 16.42
C ARG A 648 -6.80 -18.50 16.68
N GLY A 649 -7.34 -17.66 15.80
CA GLY A 649 -8.60 -16.95 16.01
C GLY A 649 -8.52 -15.79 17.02
N GLN A 650 -7.33 -15.37 17.39
CA GLN A 650 -7.06 -14.24 18.28
C GLN A 650 -7.03 -12.94 17.46
N TYR A 651 -8.19 -12.56 16.94
CA TYR A 651 -8.30 -11.46 15.94
C TYR A 651 -7.94 -10.09 16.50
N THR A 652 -8.19 -9.85 17.78
CA THR A 652 -7.84 -8.58 18.45
C THR A 652 -6.33 -8.41 18.54
N GLU A 653 -5.62 -9.45 18.93
CA GLU A 653 -4.15 -9.49 19.02
C GLU A 653 -3.51 -9.42 17.63
N ALA A 654 -4.08 -10.13 16.66
CA ALA A 654 -3.65 -10.04 15.26
C ALA A 654 -3.76 -8.60 14.73
N GLU A 655 -4.90 -7.95 14.96
CA GLU A 655 -5.11 -6.56 14.56
C GLU A 655 -4.11 -5.61 15.24
N ALA A 656 -3.89 -5.76 16.54
CA ALA A 656 -2.94 -4.93 17.28
C ALA A 656 -1.52 -5.03 16.70
N ASN A 657 -1.05 -6.24 16.38
CA ASN A 657 0.26 -6.48 15.80
C ASN A 657 0.35 -5.99 14.35
N TYR A 658 -0.68 -6.18 13.50
CA TYR A 658 -0.70 -5.60 12.15
C TYR A 658 -0.65 -4.07 12.20
N ARG A 659 -1.40 -3.43 13.11
CA ARG A 659 -1.33 -1.98 13.32
C ARG A 659 0.05 -1.53 13.79
N GLN A 660 0.71 -2.29 14.65
CA GLN A 660 2.09 -2.03 15.06
C GLN A 660 3.05 -2.12 13.87
N ALA A 661 2.96 -3.17 13.07
CA ALA A 661 3.75 -3.33 11.86
C ALA A 661 3.54 -2.16 10.87
N ILE A 662 2.29 -1.74 10.67
CA ILE A 662 1.94 -0.58 9.82
C ILE A 662 2.64 0.69 10.34
N ARG A 663 2.54 0.99 11.66
CA ARG A 663 3.18 2.17 12.25
C ARG A 663 4.70 2.15 12.08
N LEU A 664 5.33 1.04 12.38
CA LEU A 664 6.78 0.90 12.24
C LEU A 664 7.23 1.00 10.78
N ALA A 665 6.48 0.37 9.85
CA ALA A 665 6.76 0.46 8.43
C ALA A 665 6.63 1.89 7.89
N GLN A 666 5.68 2.68 8.38
CA GLN A 666 5.54 4.10 8.06
C GLN A 666 6.71 4.90 8.63
N TYR A 667 7.08 4.66 9.87
CA TYR A 667 8.16 5.36 10.55
C TYR A 667 9.52 5.16 9.85
N TYR A 668 9.85 3.89 9.53
CA TYR A 668 11.09 3.55 8.85
C TYR A 668 11.01 3.67 7.31
N LYS A 669 9.89 4.16 6.77
CA LYS A 669 9.63 4.26 5.30
C LYS A 669 9.79 2.91 4.59
N ALA A 670 9.51 1.82 5.29
CA ALA A 670 9.59 0.45 4.80
C ALA A 670 8.37 0.12 3.93
N ASN A 671 8.25 0.76 2.76
CA ASN A 671 7.05 0.76 1.92
C ASN A 671 6.57 -0.64 1.54
N ARG A 672 7.48 -1.60 1.32
CA ARG A 672 7.13 -3.00 1.02
C ARG A 672 6.42 -3.67 2.20
N ASN A 673 6.97 -3.50 3.41
CA ASN A 673 6.36 -4.05 4.62
C ASN A 673 5.05 -3.31 4.97
N LEU A 674 4.96 -2.02 4.69
CA LEU A 674 3.73 -1.25 4.82
C LEU A 674 2.61 -1.81 3.92
N ALA A 675 2.91 -2.05 2.64
CA ALA A 675 1.96 -2.66 1.72
C ALA A 675 1.56 -4.08 2.17
N ARG A 676 2.54 -4.90 2.59
CA ARG A 676 2.28 -6.25 3.12
C ARG A 676 1.40 -6.24 4.36
N ALA A 677 1.70 -5.38 5.34
CA ALA A 677 0.91 -5.28 6.58
C ALA A 677 -0.52 -4.80 6.30
N ASN A 678 -0.71 -3.84 5.38
CA ASN A 678 -2.04 -3.44 4.93
C ASN A 678 -2.79 -4.59 4.26
N LEU A 679 -2.13 -5.38 3.41
CA LEU A 679 -2.76 -6.52 2.75
C LEU A 679 -3.18 -7.61 3.75
N MET A 680 -2.36 -7.87 4.78
CA MET A 680 -2.71 -8.81 5.84
C MET A 680 -3.85 -8.29 6.72
N MET A 681 -3.88 -6.99 6.99
CA MET A 681 -5.02 -6.35 7.66
C MET A 681 -6.30 -6.46 6.81
N ALA A 682 -6.21 -6.29 5.50
CA ALA A 682 -7.34 -6.51 4.60
C ALA A 682 -7.84 -7.95 4.67
N SER A 683 -6.94 -8.94 4.70
CA SER A 683 -7.31 -10.35 4.88
C SER A 683 -8.03 -10.60 6.21
N LEU A 684 -7.57 -9.97 7.29
CA LEU A 684 -8.25 -10.03 8.59
C LEU A 684 -9.67 -9.44 8.50
N ARG A 685 -9.83 -8.25 7.90
CA ARG A 685 -11.13 -7.60 7.71
C ARG A 685 -12.07 -8.45 6.83
N ASN A 686 -11.54 -9.02 5.76
CA ASN A 686 -12.30 -9.93 4.90
C ASN A 686 -12.81 -11.16 5.68
N HIS A 687 -11.96 -11.74 6.52
CA HIS A 687 -12.38 -12.85 7.39
C HIS A 687 -13.45 -12.45 8.42
N GLN A 688 -13.44 -11.20 8.88
CA GLN A 688 -14.45 -10.63 9.76
C GLN A 688 -15.75 -10.22 9.01
N ASN A 689 -15.83 -10.46 7.71
CA ASN A 689 -16.90 -10.00 6.81
C ASN A 689 -17.12 -8.48 6.86
N ASP A 690 -16.02 -7.72 6.88
CA ASP A 690 -15.99 -6.25 6.79
C ASP A 690 -15.49 -5.84 5.40
N PRO A 691 -16.35 -5.78 4.37
CA PRO A 691 -15.92 -5.50 3.01
C PRO A 691 -15.44 -4.04 2.82
N GLU A 692 -15.96 -3.10 3.61
CA GLU A 692 -15.51 -1.70 3.55
C GLU A 692 -14.10 -1.56 4.12
N GLY A 693 -13.85 -2.13 5.29
CA GLY A 693 -12.51 -2.17 5.88
C GLY A 693 -11.52 -2.95 5.02
N THR A 694 -11.95 -4.04 4.38
CA THR A 694 -11.12 -4.81 3.44
C THR A 694 -10.69 -3.94 2.26
N SER A 695 -11.65 -3.27 1.60
CA SER A 695 -11.36 -2.39 0.45
C SER A 695 -10.41 -1.26 0.84
N GLU A 696 -10.64 -0.62 2.00
CA GLU A 696 -9.78 0.46 2.50
C GLU A 696 -8.31 0.03 2.62
N PHE A 697 -8.05 -1.14 3.20
CA PHE A 697 -6.68 -1.61 3.40
C PHE A 697 -6.03 -2.12 2.11
N VAL A 698 -6.79 -2.75 1.21
CA VAL A 698 -6.27 -3.13 -0.12
C VAL A 698 -5.90 -1.89 -0.92
N GLU A 699 -6.75 -0.87 -0.96
CA GLU A 699 -6.49 0.39 -1.68
C GLU A 699 -5.21 1.11 -1.19
N LYS A 700 -4.83 0.93 0.08
CA LYS A 700 -3.56 1.45 0.63
C LYS A 700 -2.33 0.65 0.14
N ALA A 701 -2.48 -0.64 -0.13
CA ALA A 701 -1.39 -1.50 -0.58
C ALA A 701 -1.21 -1.49 -2.11
N LEU A 702 -2.31 -1.34 -2.84
CA LEU A 702 -2.41 -1.52 -4.29
C LEU A 702 -1.43 -0.66 -5.10
N PRO A 703 -1.30 0.68 -4.86
CA PRO A 703 -0.40 1.53 -5.63
C PRO A 703 1.05 1.06 -5.57
N PHE A 704 1.52 0.67 -4.38
CA PHE A 704 2.88 0.17 -4.22
C PHE A 704 3.15 -1.09 -5.06
N TYR A 705 2.20 -2.02 -5.09
CA TYR A 705 2.35 -3.25 -5.86
C TYR A 705 2.25 -3.01 -7.36
N GLN A 706 1.39 -2.08 -7.79
CA GLN A 706 1.24 -1.69 -9.20
C GLN A 706 2.49 -0.97 -9.73
N GLU A 707 2.94 0.08 -9.06
CA GLU A 707 4.10 0.88 -9.46
C GLU A 707 5.40 0.08 -9.39
N GLY A 708 5.54 -0.77 -8.38
CA GLY A 708 6.72 -1.61 -8.18
C GLY A 708 6.74 -2.89 -9.02
N GLY A 709 5.71 -3.20 -9.82
CA GLY A 709 5.63 -4.42 -10.64
C GLY A 709 5.63 -5.71 -9.80
N TYR A 710 5.07 -5.68 -8.59
CA TYR A 710 4.94 -6.85 -7.71
C TYR A 710 3.72 -7.68 -8.10
N ARG A 711 3.81 -8.39 -9.22
CA ARG A 711 2.66 -9.03 -9.88
C ARG A 711 1.95 -10.07 -9.00
N LYS A 712 2.69 -10.85 -8.22
CA LYS A 712 2.11 -11.85 -7.34
C LYS A 712 1.28 -11.21 -6.22
N GLU A 713 1.84 -10.23 -5.53
CA GLU A 713 1.17 -9.50 -4.46
C GLU A 713 0.01 -8.65 -5.01
N LEU A 714 0.17 -8.09 -6.20
CA LEU A 714 -0.89 -7.39 -6.91
C LEU A 714 -2.07 -8.31 -7.22
N SER A 715 -1.81 -9.52 -7.72
CA SER A 715 -2.85 -10.52 -7.97
C SER A 715 -3.58 -10.91 -6.67
N THR A 716 -2.84 -11.12 -5.57
CA THR A 716 -3.43 -11.40 -4.26
C THR A 716 -4.30 -10.23 -3.77
N ALA A 717 -3.83 -8.99 -3.93
CA ALA A 717 -4.57 -7.79 -3.55
C ALA A 717 -5.88 -7.65 -4.37
N LEU A 718 -5.83 -7.89 -5.68
CA LEU A 718 -7.00 -7.89 -6.55
C LEU A 718 -7.99 -9.00 -6.19
N SER A 719 -7.51 -10.19 -5.83
CA SER A 719 -8.37 -11.28 -5.34
C SER A 719 -9.14 -10.88 -4.08
N ILE A 720 -8.44 -10.36 -3.07
CA ILE A 720 -9.07 -9.91 -1.81
C ILE A 720 -10.08 -8.79 -2.09
N LEU A 721 -9.73 -7.83 -2.95
CA LEU A 721 -10.60 -6.71 -3.32
C LEU A 721 -11.85 -7.19 -4.09
N GLY A 722 -11.68 -8.13 -5.02
CA GLY A 722 -12.78 -8.73 -5.77
C GLY A 722 -13.78 -9.42 -4.85
N HIS A 723 -13.31 -10.19 -3.87
CA HIS A 723 -14.17 -10.81 -2.87
C HIS A 723 -14.85 -9.79 -1.96
N ALA A 724 -14.16 -8.71 -1.56
CA ALA A 724 -14.77 -7.64 -0.77
C ALA A 724 -15.90 -6.93 -1.54
N TYR A 725 -15.71 -6.65 -2.83
CA TYR A 725 -16.76 -6.07 -3.66
C TYR A 725 -17.93 -7.03 -3.87
N ASP A 726 -17.67 -8.31 -4.00
CA ASP A 726 -18.70 -9.35 -4.10
C ASP A 726 -19.54 -9.42 -2.82
N GLN A 727 -18.91 -9.48 -1.64
CA GLN A 727 -19.59 -9.46 -0.33
C GLN A 727 -20.40 -8.17 -0.10
N ALA A 728 -19.93 -7.03 -0.64
CA ALA A 728 -20.66 -5.77 -0.59
C ALA A 728 -21.82 -5.67 -1.61
N GLY A 729 -22.06 -6.70 -2.42
CA GLY A 729 -23.04 -6.70 -3.50
C GLY A 729 -22.66 -5.82 -4.70
N LYS A 730 -21.41 -5.34 -4.78
CA LYS A 730 -20.89 -4.51 -5.87
C LYS A 730 -20.37 -5.39 -7.02
N TYR A 731 -21.23 -6.24 -7.57
CA TYR A 731 -20.87 -7.29 -8.51
C TYR A 731 -20.10 -6.82 -9.75
N ASN A 732 -20.47 -5.66 -10.33
CA ASN A 732 -19.76 -5.13 -11.51
C ASN A 732 -18.32 -4.76 -11.20
N LEU A 733 -18.06 -4.21 -10.01
CA LEU A 733 -16.69 -3.93 -9.54
C LEU A 733 -15.92 -5.22 -9.26
N ALA A 734 -16.57 -6.22 -8.66
CA ALA A 734 -15.97 -7.53 -8.43
C ALA A 734 -15.56 -8.20 -9.76
N ILE A 735 -16.44 -8.22 -10.76
CA ILE A 735 -16.14 -8.77 -12.09
C ILE A 735 -14.97 -8.05 -12.73
N SER A 736 -14.98 -6.70 -12.73
CA SER A 736 -13.86 -5.94 -13.33
C SER A 736 -12.55 -6.19 -12.61
N THR A 737 -12.57 -6.37 -11.30
CA THR A 737 -11.38 -6.63 -10.48
C THR A 737 -10.82 -8.04 -10.74
N PHE A 738 -11.68 -9.07 -10.77
CA PHE A 738 -11.25 -10.43 -11.13
C PHE A 738 -10.82 -10.54 -12.59
N GLN A 739 -11.39 -9.76 -13.50
CA GLN A 739 -10.93 -9.70 -14.89
C GLN A 739 -9.52 -9.10 -14.97
N GLN A 740 -9.23 -8.03 -14.23
CA GLN A 740 -7.86 -7.48 -14.14
C GLN A 740 -6.88 -8.51 -13.57
N GLN A 741 -7.29 -9.28 -12.56
CA GLN A 741 -6.47 -10.38 -12.01
C GLN A 741 -6.22 -11.45 -13.07
N LEU A 742 -7.25 -11.84 -13.83
CA LEU A 742 -7.15 -12.83 -14.89
C LEU A 742 -6.22 -12.38 -16.03
N ASP A 743 -6.33 -11.11 -16.43
CA ASP A 743 -5.49 -10.55 -17.49
C ASP A 743 -4.01 -10.52 -17.04
N LEU A 744 -3.76 -10.16 -15.78
CA LEU A 744 -2.43 -10.21 -15.19
C LEU A 744 -1.86 -11.63 -15.15
N ALA A 745 -2.67 -12.62 -14.75
CA ALA A 745 -2.27 -14.02 -14.69
C ALA A 745 -1.95 -14.60 -16.08
N ASN A 746 -2.73 -14.23 -17.09
CA ASN A 746 -2.49 -14.63 -18.49
C ASN A 746 -1.20 -14.01 -19.05
N GLN A 747 -0.84 -12.76 -18.68
CA GLN A 747 0.39 -12.11 -19.13
C GLN A 747 1.66 -12.84 -18.67
N VAL A 748 1.59 -13.56 -17.54
CA VAL A 748 2.74 -14.27 -16.96
C VAL A 748 2.61 -15.79 -17.06
N ASP A 749 1.59 -16.29 -17.77
CA ASP A 749 1.27 -17.72 -17.92
C ASP A 749 1.16 -18.46 -16.57
N ASP A 750 0.61 -17.81 -15.55
CA ASP A 750 0.40 -18.41 -14.23
C ASP A 750 -0.96 -19.10 -14.15
N GLN A 751 -0.98 -20.38 -14.56
CA GLN A 751 -2.20 -21.18 -14.63
C GLN A 751 -2.91 -21.35 -13.29
N LEU A 752 -2.19 -21.30 -12.17
CA LEU A 752 -2.80 -21.33 -10.83
C LEU A 752 -3.62 -20.04 -10.56
N GLN A 753 -3.05 -18.89 -10.88
CA GLN A 753 -3.75 -17.62 -10.72
C GLN A 753 -4.91 -17.48 -11.72
N VAL A 754 -4.77 -18.04 -12.94
CA VAL A 754 -5.88 -18.12 -13.91
C VAL A 754 -7.05 -18.92 -13.31
N ALA A 755 -6.76 -20.07 -12.66
CA ALA A 755 -7.79 -20.88 -12.00
C ALA A 755 -8.47 -20.11 -10.86
N GLN A 756 -7.72 -19.38 -10.03
CA GLN A 756 -8.27 -18.58 -8.93
C GLN A 756 -9.13 -17.40 -9.45
N SER A 757 -8.68 -16.72 -10.49
CA SER A 757 -9.45 -15.62 -11.09
C SER A 757 -10.75 -16.10 -11.72
N THR A 758 -10.72 -17.26 -12.42
CA THR A 758 -11.93 -17.88 -12.98
C THR A 758 -12.89 -18.38 -11.89
N GLU A 759 -12.37 -18.84 -10.74
CA GLU A 759 -13.19 -19.13 -9.57
C GLU A 759 -13.92 -17.89 -9.07
N GLY A 760 -13.17 -16.79 -8.82
CA GLY A 760 -13.75 -15.53 -8.37
C GLY A 760 -14.84 -15.02 -9.33
N LEU A 761 -14.59 -15.01 -10.63
CA LEU A 761 -15.59 -14.65 -11.64
C LEU A 761 -16.81 -15.58 -11.58
N GLY A 762 -16.60 -16.89 -11.45
CA GLY A 762 -17.66 -17.87 -11.33
C GLY A 762 -18.53 -17.64 -10.09
N VAL A 763 -17.92 -17.33 -8.94
CA VAL A 763 -18.63 -17.02 -7.70
C VAL A 763 -19.48 -15.76 -7.86
N VAL A 764 -18.93 -14.68 -8.42
CA VAL A 764 -19.67 -13.43 -8.61
C VAL A 764 -20.85 -13.64 -9.57
N TYR A 765 -20.64 -14.36 -10.68
CA TYR A 765 -21.75 -14.68 -11.59
C TYR A 765 -22.82 -15.57 -10.93
N ASN A 766 -22.41 -16.48 -10.05
CA ASN A 766 -23.37 -17.28 -9.24
C ASN A 766 -24.17 -16.38 -8.27
N HIS A 767 -23.52 -15.40 -7.61
CA HIS A 767 -24.21 -14.45 -6.73
C HIS A 767 -25.13 -13.52 -7.51
N GLN A 768 -24.79 -13.16 -8.76
CA GLN A 768 -25.71 -12.49 -9.69
C GLN A 768 -26.80 -13.42 -10.25
N GLN A 769 -26.71 -14.75 -9.95
CA GLN A 769 -27.59 -15.77 -10.48
C GLN A 769 -27.56 -15.94 -12.00
N ASN A 770 -26.45 -15.51 -12.61
CA ASN A 770 -26.14 -15.80 -13.99
C ASN A 770 -25.44 -17.16 -14.10
N TYR A 771 -26.24 -18.23 -13.86
CA TYR A 771 -25.73 -19.61 -13.79
C TYR A 771 -25.01 -20.10 -15.05
N PRO A 772 -25.41 -19.71 -16.29
CA PRO A 772 -24.65 -20.09 -17.49
C PRO A 772 -23.22 -19.54 -17.50
N LYS A 773 -23.03 -18.24 -17.18
CA LYS A 773 -21.70 -17.65 -17.09
C LYS A 773 -20.88 -18.22 -15.95
N ALA A 774 -21.54 -18.48 -14.80
CA ALA A 774 -20.89 -19.15 -13.68
C ALA A 774 -20.39 -20.55 -14.05
N LEU A 775 -21.22 -21.35 -14.76
CA LEU A 775 -20.84 -22.69 -15.25
C LEU A 775 -19.65 -22.63 -16.21
N GLU A 776 -19.61 -21.65 -17.10
CA GLU A 776 -18.49 -21.45 -18.02
C GLU A 776 -17.18 -21.24 -17.25
N GLN A 777 -17.17 -20.33 -16.28
CA GLN A 777 -15.97 -20.03 -15.50
C GLN A 777 -15.53 -21.20 -14.62
N PHE A 778 -16.46 -21.89 -13.94
CA PHE A 778 -16.14 -23.06 -13.15
C PHE A 778 -15.71 -24.28 -13.99
N SER A 779 -16.21 -24.41 -15.21
CA SER A 779 -15.73 -25.43 -16.13
C SER A 779 -14.29 -25.15 -16.57
N ARG A 780 -13.98 -23.90 -16.89
CA ARG A 780 -12.60 -23.48 -17.21
C ARG A 780 -11.67 -23.73 -16.01
N GLN A 781 -12.09 -23.35 -14.79
CA GLN A 781 -11.33 -23.62 -13.55
C GLN A 781 -11.06 -25.13 -13.41
N TYR A 782 -12.07 -25.97 -13.64
CA TYR A 782 -11.97 -27.43 -13.51
C TYR A 782 -10.95 -28.02 -14.51
N ASP A 783 -10.97 -27.59 -15.76
CA ASP A 783 -10.05 -28.05 -16.79
C ASP A 783 -8.59 -27.68 -16.45
N ILE A 784 -8.36 -26.45 -15.97
CA ILE A 784 -7.04 -26.00 -15.50
C ILE A 784 -6.61 -26.80 -14.26
N ALA A 785 -7.49 -26.99 -13.29
CA ALA A 785 -7.20 -27.75 -12.07
C ALA A 785 -6.76 -29.18 -12.37
N ARG A 786 -7.42 -29.83 -13.35
CA ARG A 786 -7.04 -31.17 -13.85
C ARG A 786 -5.68 -31.18 -14.55
N ALA A 787 -5.39 -30.19 -15.38
CA ALA A 787 -4.09 -30.04 -16.04
C ALA A 787 -2.97 -29.88 -15.02
N LEU A 788 -3.20 -29.08 -13.96
CA LEU A 788 -2.28 -28.89 -12.83
C LEU A 788 -2.19 -30.08 -11.89
N ARG A 789 -3.08 -31.08 -12.00
CA ARG A 789 -3.20 -32.23 -11.08
C ARG A 789 -3.35 -31.80 -9.61
N ASN A 790 -4.04 -30.69 -9.38
CA ASN A 790 -4.25 -30.15 -8.03
C ASN A 790 -5.59 -30.62 -7.47
N ASP A 791 -5.54 -31.60 -6.58
CA ASP A 791 -6.75 -32.25 -6.03
C ASP A 791 -7.68 -31.31 -5.29
N THR A 792 -7.14 -30.32 -4.58
CA THR A 792 -7.93 -29.31 -3.87
C THR A 792 -8.72 -28.44 -4.85
N LEU A 793 -8.05 -27.91 -5.88
CA LEU A 793 -8.73 -27.12 -6.91
C LEU A 793 -9.76 -27.95 -7.69
N ILE A 794 -9.43 -29.20 -8.03
CA ILE A 794 -10.38 -30.12 -8.71
C ILE A 794 -11.65 -30.28 -7.86
N ALA A 795 -11.50 -30.46 -6.54
CA ALA A 795 -12.61 -30.71 -5.66
C ALA A 795 -13.56 -29.49 -5.55
N TYR A 796 -13.01 -28.27 -5.37
CA TYR A 796 -13.82 -27.04 -5.34
C TYR A 796 -14.45 -26.76 -6.71
N ALA A 797 -13.68 -26.88 -7.78
CA ALA A 797 -14.19 -26.65 -9.14
C ALA A 797 -15.30 -27.64 -9.52
N ALA A 798 -15.16 -28.94 -9.17
CA ALA A 798 -16.16 -29.96 -9.40
C ALA A 798 -17.45 -29.68 -8.59
N MET A 799 -17.33 -29.24 -7.34
CA MET A 799 -18.47 -28.83 -6.49
C MET A 799 -19.23 -27.66 -7.10
N ASN A 800 -18.52 -26.58 -7.43
CA ASN A 800 -19.12 -25.38 -8.01
C ASN A 800 -19.77 -25.66 -9.36
N ARG A 801 -19.06 -26.36 -10.26
CA ARG A 801 -19.57 -26.81 -11.55
C ARG A 801 -20.80 -27.71 -11.39
N GLY A 802 -20.75 -28.67 -10.48
CA GLY A 802 -21.87 -29.59 -10.19
C GLY A 802 -23.09 -28.82 -9.68
N THR A 803 -22.89 -27.81 -8.86
CA THR A 803 -23.95 -26.90 -8.39
C THR A 803 -24.61 -26.16 -9.54
N MET A 804 -23.83 -25.55 -10.43
CA MET A 804 -24.38 -24.82 -11.59
C MET A 804 -25.10 -25.75 -12.56
N LEU A 805 -24.60 -26.95 -12.78
CA LEU A 805 -25.24 -27.91 -13.68
C LEU A 805 -26.64 -28.28 -13.20
N TRP A 806 -26.86 -28.62 -11.93
CA TRP A 806 -28.18 -28.97 -11.44
C TRP A 806 -29.10 -27.73 -11.31
N GLU A 807 -28.56 -26.52 -10.99
CA GLU A 807 -29.35 -25.28 -11.01
C GLU A 807 -29.88 -24.96 -12.42
N LEU A 808 -29.16 -25.34 -13.45
CA LEU A 808 -29.60 -25.28 -14.86
C LEU A 808 -30.45 -26.49 -15.29
N GLY A 809 -30.79 -27.42 -14.40
CA GLY A 809 -31.66 -28.60 -14.68
C GLY A 809 -30.90 -29.81 -15.21
N ASN A 810 -29.60 -29.80 -15.34
CA ASN A 810 -28.78 -30.95 -15.70
C ASN A 810 -28.40 -31.75 -14.45
N TYR A 811 -29.36 -32.52 -13.93
CA TYR A 811 -29.23 -33.25 -12.67
C TYR A 811 -28.22 -34.41 -12.73
N GLU A 812 -28.09 -35.06 -13.89
CA GLU A 812 -27.21 -36.23 -14.03
C GLU A 812 -25.74 -35.83 -13.96
N ASP A 813 -25.32 -34.86 -14.76
CA ASP A 813 -23.95 -34.38 -14.75
C ASP A 813 -23.64 -33.58 -13.47
N GLY A 814 -24.63 -32.87 -12.94
CA GLY A 814 -24.52 -32.20 -11.64
C GLY A 814 -24.22 -33.17 -10.51
N ARG A 815 -24.93 -34.30 -10.48
CA ARG A 815 -24.68 -35.36 -9.49
C ARG A 815 -23.30 -35.99 -9.64
N LYS A 816 -22.87 -36.33 -10.88
CA LYS A 816 -21.54 -36.90 -11.13
C LYS A 816 -20.43 -35.99 -10.64
N ALA A 817 -20.52 -34.66 -10.92
CA ALA A 817 -19.54 -33.69 -10.46
C ALA A 817 -19.55 -33.54 -8.92
N LEU A 818 -20.71 -33.52 -8.28
CA LEU A 818 -20.81 -33.49 -6.81
C LEU A 818 -20.31 -34.77 -6.15
N ASP A 819 -20.47 -35.94 -6.77
CA ASP A 819 -19.94 -37.21 -6.28
C ASP A 819 -18.40 -37.21 -6.37
N GLU A 820 -17.81 -36.72 -7.47
CA GLU A 820 -16.35 -36.52 -7.60
C GLU A 820 -15.81 -35.59 -6.50
N ALA A 821 -16.48 -34.45 -6.30
CA ALA A 821 -16.11 -33.50 -5.25
C ALA A 821 -16.16 -34.11 -3.85
N GLN A 822 -17.17 -34.94 -3.59
CA GLN A 822 -17.32 -35.62 -2.30
C GLN A 822 -16.16 -36.58 -2.03
N VAL A 823 -15.83 -37.46 -2.99
CA VAL A 823 -14.71 -38.41 -2.86
C VAL A 823 -13.40 -37.69 -2.53
N LYS A 824 -13.15 -36.58 -3.21
CA LYS A 824 -11.94 -35.80 -2.94
C LYS A 824 -12.01 -35.05 -1.59
N ALA A 825 -13.15 -34.49 -1.21
CA ALA A 825 -13.34 -33.85 0.10
C ALA A 825 -13.11 -34.86 1.26
N GLU A 826 -13.58 -36.08 1.10
CA GLU A 826 -13.37 -37.16 2.07
C GLU A 826 -11.89 -37.57 2.17
N SER A 827 -11.19 -37.71 1.03
CA SER A 827 -9.75 -38.02 1.02
C SER A 827 -8.89 -36.96 1.68
N MET A 828 -9.30 -35.68 1.58
CA MET A 828 -8.63 -34.55 2.23
C MET A 828 -9.11 -34.29 3.67
N SER A 829 -10.09 -35.05 4.17
CA SER A 829 -10.76 -34.81 5.46
C SER A 829 -11.27 -33.39 5.66
N SER A 830 -11.63 -32.70 4.55
CA SER A 830 -12.08 -31.32 4.57
C SER A 830 -13.55 -31.21 4.98
N LYS A 831 -13.78 -30.89 6.26
CA LYS A 831 -15.13 -30.70 6.80
C LYS A 831 -15.91 -29.59 6.11
N GLU A 832 -15.23 -28.54 5.70
CA GLU A 832 -15.84 -27.39 5.01
C GLU A 832 -16.35 -27.79 3.63
N LEU A 833 -15.50 -28.38 2.80
CA LEU A 833 -15.87 -28.82 1.47
C LEU A 833 -16.96 -29.92 1.51
N MET A 834 -16.84 -30.87 2.44
CA MET A 834 -17.90 -31.86 2.67
C MET A 834 -19.24 -31.21 3.00
N GLY A 835 -19.21 -30.14 3.82
CA GLY A 835 -20.42 -29.36 4.15
C GLY A 835 -21.06 -28.74 2.91
N TRP A 836 -20.30 -28.05 2.09
CA TRP A 836 -20.79 -27.41 0.86
C TRP A 836 -21.29 -28.40 -0.19
N VAL A 837 -20.58 -29.49 -0.41
CA VAL A 837 -21.02 -30.57 -1.33
C VAL A 837 -22.36 -31.17 -0.89
N ARG A 838 -22.52 -31.47 0.40
CA ARG A 838 -23.78 -32.04 0.96
C ARG A 838 -24.93 -31.03 0.92
N VAL A 839 -24.68 -29.74 1.17
CA VAL A 839 -25.67 -28.67 0.99
C VAL A 839 -26.16 -28.65 -0.45
N SER A 840 -25.25 -28.70 -1.43
CA SER A 840 -25.63 -28.71 -2.84
C SER A 840 -26.46 -29.95 -3.19
N LYS A 841 -26.08 -31.13 -2.70
CA LYS A 841 -26.87 -32.37 -2.85
C LYS A 841 -28.25 -32.30 -2.19
N ALA A 842 -28.35 -31.69 -1.00
CA ALA A 842 -29.61 -31.49 -0.30
C ALA A 842 -30.57 -30.58 -1.09
N ARG A 843 -30.06 -29.45 -1.59
CA ARG A 843 -30.82 -28.51 -2.42
C ARG A 843 -31.26 -29.16 -3.74
N MET A 844 -30.37 -29.90 -4.39
CA MET A 844 -30.68 -30.68 -5.59
C MET A 844 -31.80 -31.68 -5.34
N ALA A 845 -31.74 -32.43 -4.23
CA ALA A 845 -32.79 -33.40 -3.85
C ALA A 845 -34.13 -32.68 -3.59
N LEU A 846 -34.12 -31.54 -2.86
CA LEU A 846 -35.29 -30.71 -2.60
C LEU A 846 -35.94 -30.20 -3.91
N SER A 847 -35.17 -29.75 -4.86
CA SER A 847 -35.67 -29.25 -6.17
C SER A 847 -36.32 -30.37 -7.00
N GLN A 848 -35.94 -31.64 -6.77
CA GLN A 848 -36.53 -32.82 -7.37
C GLN A 848 -37.75 -33.35 -6.59
N GLY A 849 -38.06 -32.77 -5.41
CA GLY A 849 -39.13 -33.24 -4.53
C GLY A 849 -38.74 -34.43 -3.63
N ASP A 850 -37.47 -34.86 -3.62
CA ASP A 850 -36.99 -35.91 -2.71
C ASP A 850 -36.70 -35.31 -1.32
N THR A 851 -37.78 -35.10 -0.57
CA THR A 851 -37.72 -34.50 0.77
C THR A 851 -36.96 -35.41 1.77
N LYS A 852 -37.00 -36.70 1.64
CA LYS A 852 -36.30 -37.64 2.56
C LYS A 852 -34.80 -37.49 2.44
N LYS A 853 -34.27 -37.42 1.20
CA LYS A 853 -32.85 -37.21 0.93
C LYS A 853 -32.41 -35.82 1.33
N ALA A 854 -33.24 -34.81 1.03
CA ALA A 854 -32.95 -33.42 1.45
C ALA A 854 -32.81 -33.29 2.96
N ILE A 855 -33.71 -33.91 3.75
CA ILE A 855 -33.67 -33.94 5.21
C ILE A 855 -32.40 -34.65 5.72
N SER A 856 -32.09 -35.84 5.16
CA SER A 856 -30.91 -36.61 5.57
C SER A 856 -29.63 -35.86 5.35
N GLU A 857 -29.40 -35.31 4.13
CA GLU A 857 -28.18 -34.56 3.81
C GLU A 857 -28.07 -33.29 4.65
N SER A 858 -29.16 -32.49 4.78
CA SER A 858 -29.13 -31.24 5.57
C SER A 858 -28.86 -31.51 7.05
N SER A 859 -29.40 -32.58 7.62
CA SER A 859 -29.17 -32.94 9.03
C SER A 859 -27.71 -33.31 9.30
N GLU A 860 -27.04 -34.00 8.37
CA GLU A 860 -25.61 -34.29 8.46
C GLU A 860 -24.75 -33.00 8.32
N VAL A 861 -25.15 -32.10 7.44
CA VAL A 861 -24.46 -30.79 7.31
C VAL A 861 -24.52 -30.00 8.60
N ILE A 862 -25.66 -29.94 9.29
CA ILE A 862 -25.80 -29.19 10.55
C ILE A 862 -24.82 -29.75 11.62
N LYS A 863 -24.61 -31.07 11.66
CA LYS A 863 -23.60 -31.67 12.55
C LYS A 863 -22.17 -31.29 12.17
N ILE A 864 -21.86 -31.22 10.86
CA ILE A 864 -20.55 -30.85 10.35
C ILE A 864 -20.26 -29.34 10.57
N ALA A 865 -21.30 -28.51 10.39
CA ALA A 865 -21.14 -27.06 10.44
C ALA A 865 -20.77 -26.53 11.83
N GLY A 866 -21.35 -27.14 12.88
CA GLY A 866 -21.15 -26.66 14.26
C GLY A 866 -21.59 -25.20 14.43
N THR A 867 -20.91 -24.46 15.31
CA THR A 867 -21.17 -23.04 15.58
C THR A 867 -20.35 -22.12 14.66
N ASP A 868 -19.33 -22.61 14.00
CA ASP A 868 -18.28 -21.80 13.39
C ASP A 868 -18.54 -21.55 11.90
N ARG A 869 -19.24 -22.47 11.21
CA ARG A 869 -19.52 -22.38 9.76
C ARG A 869 -20.94 -21.89 9.50
N LYS A 870 -21.20 -20.64 9.90
CA LYS A 870 -22.54 -20.05 9.84
C LYS A 870 -23.19 -20.10 8.45
N ALA A 871 -22.46 -19.78 7.38
CA ALA A 871 -22.98 -19.76 6.02
C ALA A 871 -23.51 -21.13 5.57
N ILE A 872 -22.75 -22.19 5.87
CA ILE A 872 -23.14 -23.58 5.58
C ILE A 872 -24.38 -23.97 6.42
N ALA A 873 -24.40 -23.62 7.70
CA ALA A 873 -25.51 -23.88 8.61
C ALA A 873 -26.81 -23.19 8.14
N ILE A 874 -26.75 -21.95 7.69
CA ILE A 874 -27.90 -21.19 7.19
C ILE A 874 -28.54 -21.90 5.99
N GLN A 875 -27.75 -22.33 5.02
CA GLN A 875 -28.26 -23.01 3.83
C GLN A 875 -28.83 -24.39 4.19
N ALA A 876 -28.18 -25.13 5.10
CA ALA A 876 -28.67 -26.41 5.56
C ALA A 876 -29.98 -26.27 6.33
N LEU A 877 -30.11 -25.33 7.27
CA LEU A 877 -31.33 -25.06 8.03
C LEU A 877 -32.49 -24.61 7.12
N SER A 878 -32.20 -23.75 6.14
CA SER A 878 -33.16 -23.30 5.14
C SER A 878 -33.70 -24.48 4.32
N THR A 879 -32.83 -25.35 3.82
CA THR A 879 -33.18 -26.52 3.04
C THR A 879 -33.93 -27.55 3.88
N LEU A 880 -33.45 -27.82 5.11
CA LEU A 880 -34.09 -28.70 6.07
C LEU A 880 -35.52 -28.24 6.39
N GLY A 881 -35.68 -26.93 6.68
CA GLY A 881 -36.94 -26.36 7.05
C GLY A 881 -38.02 -26.49 5.97
N VAL A 882 -37.65 -26.20 4.71
CA VAL A 882 -38.56 -26.37 3.57
C VAL A 882 -38.89 -27.86 3.36
N ALA A 883 -37.88 -28.76 3.40
CA ALA A 883 -38.04 -30.17 3.20
C ALA A 883 -38.97 -30.80 4.30
N GLU A 884 -38.81 -30.41 5.56
CA GLU A 884 -39.63 -30.84 6.68
C GLU A 884 -41.06 -30.32 6.55
N ALA A 885 -41.25 -29.10 6.11
CA ALA A 885 -42.58 -28.54 5.86
C ALA A 885 -43.30 -29.32 4.74
N MET A 886 -42.61 -29.64 3.65
CA MET A 886 -43.14 -30.46 2.54
C MET A 886 -43.42 -31.91 2.99
N ASN A 887 -42.68 -32.43 3.97
CA ASN A 887 -42.87 -33.77 4.51
C ASN A 887 -43.95 -33.84 5.62
N GLY A 888 -44.73 -32.78 5.80
CA GLY A 888 -45.88 -32.73 6.73
C GLY A 888 -45.53 -32.22 8.13
N ARG A 889 -44.28 -31.86 8.42
CA ARG A 889 -43.87 -31.27 9.71
C ARG A 889 -43.70 -29.73 9.60
N ALA A 890 -44.76 -29.08 9.15
CA ALA A 890 -44.71 -27.66 8.75
C ALA A 890 -44.29 -26.70 9.88
N THR A 891 -44.77 -26.89 11.12
CA THR A 891 -44.38 -26.06 12.27
C THR A 891 -42.91 -26.21 12.59
N PHE A 892 -42.34 -27.41 12.54
CA PHE A 892 -40.93 -27.67 12.74
C PHE A 892 -40.11 -27.03 11.60
N GLY A 893 -40.60 -27.14 10.35
CA GLY A 893 -39.99 -26.54 9.19
C GLY A 893 -39.89 -25.02 9.32
N VAL A 894 -40.95 -24.33 9.76
CA VAL A 894 -40.92 -22.89 10.03
C VAL A 894 -39.89 -22.54 11.11
N GLN A 895 -39.76 -23.33 12.16
CA GLN A 895 -38.78 -23.10 13.21
C GLN A 895 -37.35 -23.19 12.67
N GLN A 896 -37.03 -24.18 11.83
CA GLN A 896 -35.71 -24.32 11.22
C GLN A 896 -35.40 -23.16 10.27
N CYS A 897 -36.34 -22.73 9.43
CA CYS A 897 -36.15 -21.57 8.56
C CYS A 897 -35.99 -20.26 9.37
N GLN A 898 -36.72 -20.12 10.49
CA GLN A 898 -36.56 -18.95 11.36
C GLN A 898 -35.15 -18.91 11.99
N GLN A 899 -34.63 -20.05 12.45
CA GLN A 899 -33.24 -20.15 12.93
C GLN A 899 -32.25 -19.77 11.86
N ALA A 900 -32.48 -20.17 10.60
CA ALA A 900 -31.64 -19.75 9.47
C ALA A 900 -31.69 -18.23 9.28
N VAL A 901 -32.85 -17.59 9.34
CA VAL A 901 -33.01 -16.13 9.25
C VAL A 901 -32.29 -15.42 10.39
N ASP A 902 -32.46 -15.91 11.65
CA ASP A 902 -31.84 -15.27 12.82
C ASP A 902 -30.32 -15.41 12.78
N LEU A 903 -29.79 -16.54 12.32
CA LEU A 903 -28.37 -16.73 12.13
C LEU A 903 -27.83 -15.83 10.98
N ALA A 904 -28.58 -15.71 9.88
CA ALA A 904 -28.21 -14.90 8.74
C ALA A 904 -28.13 -13.40 9.09
N LYS A 905 -28.97 -12.90 10.00
CA LYS A 905 -28.91 -11.53 10.51
C LYS A 905 -27.60 -11.20 11.25
N THR A 906 -26.85 -12.22 11.68
CA THR A 906 -25.53 -12.03 12.33
C THR A 906 -24.38 -11.89 11.33
N LEU A 907 -24.66 -12.03 10.03
CA LEU A 907 -23.68 -11.86 8.97
C LEU A 907 -23.81 -10.48 8.34
N HIS A 908 -22.69 -9.91 7.86
CA HIS A 908 -22.70 -8.67 7.09
C HIS A 908 -23.08 -8.89 5.62
N ASP A 909 -22.98 -10.12 5.14
CA ASP A 909 -23.41 -10.51 3.78
C ASP A 909 -24.96 -10.58 3.71
N PRO A 910 -25.60 -9.78 2.84
CA PRO A 910 -27.07 -9.75 2.71
C PRO A 910 -27.66 -10.99 2.01
N LEU A 911 -26.86 -11.73 1.24
CA LEU A 911 -27.32 -12.82 0.36
C LEU A 911 -27.91 -14.00 1.14
N PRO A 912 -27.26 -14.54 2.17
CA PRO A 912 -27.80 -15.65 2.96
C PRO A 912 -29.14 -15.31 3.62
N LEU A 913 -29.32 -14.06 4.06
CA LEU A 913 -30.59 -13.60 4.65
C LEU A 913 -31.73 -13.60 3.64
N SER A 914 -31.49 -13.15 2.42
CA SER A 914 -32.52 -13.11 1.37
C SER A 914 -33.03 -14.51 1.02
N HIS A 915 -32.13 -15.49 0.89
CA HIS A 915 -32.48 -16.87 0.63
C HIS A 915 -33.17 -17.54 1.84
N ALA A 916 -32.74 -17.26 3.06
CA ALA A 916 -33.37 -17.78 4.27
C ALA A 916 -34.82 -17.25 4.45
N LEU A 917 -35.05 -15.97 4.12
CA LEU A 917 -36.40 -15.37 4.10
C LEU A 917 -37.31 -16.03 3.07
N LEU A 918 -36.80 -16.31 1.86
CA LEU A 918 -37.57 -17.02 0.84
C LEU A 918 -37.91 -18.45 1.30
N ALA A 919 -37.00 -19.16 1.93
CA ALA A 919 -37.25 -20.47 2.52
C ALA A 919 -38.27 -20.41 3.66
N LEU A 920 -38.18 -19.37 4.51
CA LEU A 920 -39.17 -19.13 5.58
C LEU A 920 -40.57 -18.89 5.00
N SER A 921 -40.67 -18.10 3.92
CA SER A 921 -41.94 -17.89 3.22
C SER A 921 -42.56 -19.20 2.75
N GLN A 922 -41.75 -20.09 2.14
CA GLN A 922 -42.20 -21.41 1.67
C GLN A 922 -42.69 -22.27 2.81
N ALA A 923 -41.91 -22.37 3.88
CA ALA A 923 -42.28 -23.19 5.05
C ALA A 923 -43.54 -22.65 5.75
N ALA A 924 -43.66 -21.32 5.90
CA ALA A 924 -44.85 -20.68 6.51
C ALA A 924 -46.10 -20.86 5.67
N TYR A 925 -46.01 -20.79 4.34
CA TYR A 925 -47.13 -21.10 3.45
C TYR A 925 -47.66 -22.53 3.65
N LEU A 926 -46.72 -23.50 3.72
CA LEU A 926 -47.08 -24.91 3.97
C LEU A 926 -47.64 -25.13 5.38
N ALA A 927 -47.29 -24.29 6.35
CA ALA A 927 -47.85 -24.23 7.69
C ALA A 927 -49.22 -23.51 7.75
N LYS A 928 -49.73 -22.98 6.62
CA LYS A 928 -50.95 -22.19 6.51
C LYS A 928 -50.89 -20.85 7.26
N ASP A 929 -49.71 -20.34 7.52
CA ASP A 929 -49.47 -19.00 8.08
C ASP A 929 -49.21 -18.03 6.92
N SER A 930 -50.31 -17.54 6.28
CA SER A 930 -50.22 -16.72 5.10
C SER A 930 -49.69 -15.33 5.39
N GLU A 931 -49.86 -14.80 6.60
CA GLU A 931 -49.34 -13.49 7.00
C GLU A 931 -47.80 -13.53 7.07
N LYS A 932 -47.26 -14.48 7.81
CA LYS A 932 -45.80 -14.65 7.93
C LYS A 932 -45.15 -15.02 6.59
N ALA A 933 -45.83 -15.86 5.79
CA ALA A 933 -45.35 -16.23 4.47
C ALA A 933 -45.24 -15.02 3.54
N LEU A 934 -46.25 -14.16 3.52
CA LEU A 934 -46.30 -12.98 2.66
C LEU A 934 -45.27 -11.92 3.10
N ALA A 935 -45.15 -11.66 4.40
CA ALA A 935 -44.17 -10.73 4.95
C ALA A 935 -42.73 -11.17 4.59
N ALA A 936 -42.37 -12.44 4.79
CA ALA A 936 -41.07 -12.98 4.45
C ALA A 936 -40.80 -12.97 2.94
N ALA A 937 -41.82 -13.24 2.10
CA ALA A 937 -41.70 -13.17 0.64
C ALA A 937 -41.43 -11.75 0.13
N HIS A 938 -42.10 -10.75 0.65
CA HIS A 938 -41.90 -9.34 0.27
C HIS A 938 -40.54 -8.83 0.72
N GLU A 939 -40.11 -9.19 1.93
CA GLU A 939 -38.76 -8.82 2.38
C GLU A 939 -37.66 -9.47 1.53
N ALA A 940 -37.80 -10.78 1.21
CA ALA A 940 -36.87 -11.45 0.31
C ALA A 940 -36.83 -10.81 -1.07
N GLN A 941 -38.03 -10.53 -1.67
CA GLN A 941 -38.12 -9.91 -2.98
C GLN A 941 -37.47 -8.53 -3.02
N ALA A 942 -37.70 -7.67 -2.02
CA ALA A 942 -37.12 -6.32 -1.97
C ALA A 942 -35.57 -6.40 -1.92
N ARG A 943 -35.01 -7.36 -1.18
CA ARG A 943 -33.58 -7.61 -1.09
C ARG A 943 -33.00 -8.12 -2.41
N PHE A 944 -33.66 -9.09 -3.07
CA PHE A 944 -33.23 -9.60 -4.38
C PHE A 944 -33.27 -8.50 -5.45
N ALA A 945 -34.31 -7.66 -5.45
CA ALA A 945 -34.44 -6.52 -6.34
C ALA A 945 -33.31 -5.51 -6.16
N SER A 946 -32.98 -5.17 -4.91
CA SER A 946 -31.88 -4.24 -4.60
C SER A 946 -30.50 -4.76 -5.03
N ALA A 947 -30.34 -6.09 -5.11
CA ALA A 947 -29.12 -6.77 -5.54
C ALA A 947 -29.12 -7.17 -7.03
N ASN A 948 -30.18 -6.83 -7.81
CA ASN A 948 -30.36 -7.23 -9.21
C ASN A 948 -30.29 -8.75 -9.43
N GLN A 949 -30.84 -9.53 -8.49
CA GLN A 949 -30.85 -10.99 -8.52
C GLN A 949 -32.14 -11.50 -9.16
N TYR A 950 -32.25 -11.40 -10.46
CA TYR A 950 -33.50 -11.60 -11.20
C TYR A 950 -34.07 -13.03 -11.07
N GLU A 951 -33.21 -14.06 -10.95
CA GLU A 951 -33.67 -15.46 -10.80
C GLU A 951 -34.41 -15.68 -9.46
N ALA A 952 -33.85 -15.24 -8.36
CA ALA A 952 -34.52 -15.37 -7.07
C ALA A 952 -35.66 -14.37 -6.91
N GLU A 953 -35.56 -13.18 -7.53
CA GLU A 953 -36.60 -12.17 -7.51
C GLU A 953 -37.90 -12.66 -8.19
N TRP A 954 -37.81 -13.27 -9.39
CA TRP A 954 -39.02 -13.83 -10.02
C TRP A 954 -39.62 -14.98 -9.21
N ARG A 955 -38.81 -15.79 -8.60
CA ARG A 955 -39.30 -16.85 -7.70
C ARG A 955 -40.01 -16.28 -6.47
N ALA A 956 -39.48 -15.21 -5.89
CA ALA A 956 -40.14 -14.52 -4.77
C ALA A 956 -41.48 -13.94 -5.19
N TRP A 957 -41.54 -13.29 -6.36
CA TRP A 957 -42.82 -12.80 -6.93
C TRP A 957 -43.79 -13.96 -7.22
N ALA A 958 -43.35 -15.09 -7.71
CA ALA A 958 -44.15 -16.27 -7.93
C ALA A 958 -44.74 -16.84 -6.62
N TRP A 959 -43.98 -16.81 -5.53
CA TRP A 959 -44.47 -17.18 -4.20
C TRP A 959 -45.45 -16.16 -3.66
N ILE A 960 -45.23 -14.85 -3.85
CA ILE A 960 -46.22 -13.81 -3.48
C ILE A 960 -47.54 -14.05 -4.23
N ALA A 961 -47.48 -14.31 -5.54
CA ALA A 961 -48.70 -14.63 -6.34
C ALA A 961 -49.42 -15.91 -5.85
N ARG A 962 -48.64 -16.92 -5.42
CA ARG A 962 -49.20 -18.18 -4.87
C ARG A 962 -49.92 -17.98 -3.54
N ILE A 963 -49.40 -17.10 -2.67
CA ILE A 963 -49.93 -16.78 -1.35
C ILE A 963 -51.13 -15.81 -1.49
N ASN A 964 -51.00 -14.80 -2.35
CA ASN A 964 -52.02 -13.78 -2.60
C ASN A 964 -52.27 -13.64 -4.11
N PRO A 965 -53.21 -14.45 -4.68
CA PRO A 965 -53.52 -14.44 -6.11
C PRO A 965 -54.03 -13.12 -6.67
N ASN A 966 -54.53 -12.22 -5.82
CA ASN A 966 -55.08 -10.92 -6.23
C ASN A 966 -54.05 -9.79 -6.26
N SER A 967 -52.74 -10.10 -6.07
CA SER A 967 -51.66 -9.14 -6.11
C SER A 967 -51.13 -8.89 -7.53
N ASP A 968 -50.40 -7.79 -7.74
CA ASP A 968 -49.68 -7.48 -9.00
C ASP A 968 -48.41 -8.35 -9.17
N ALA A 969 -48.32 -9.48 -8.45
CA ALA A 969 -47.12 -10.29 -8.41
C ALA A 969 -46.88 -11.07 -9.73
N VAL A 970 -47.94 -11.51 -10.41
CA VAL A 970 -47.82 -12.26 -11.68
C VAL A 970 -47.14 -11.44 -12.79
N PRO A 971 -47.59 -10.19 -13.11
CA PRO A 971 -46.87 -9.32 -14.05
C PRO A 971 -45.39 -9.10 -13.68
N ASN A 972 -45.12 -8.86 -12.39
CA ASN A 972 -43.75 -8.63 -11.92
C ASN A 972 -42.87 -9.88 -12.07
N ALA A 973 -43.37 -11.07 -11.73
CA ALA A 973 -42.69 -12.33 -11.92
C ALA A 973 -42.34 -12.57 -13.40
N ASN A 974 -43.30 -12.38 -14.31
CA ASN A 974 -43.09 -12.51 -15.75
C ASN A 974 -42.05 -11.52 -16.28
N ALA A 975 -42.08 -10.26 -15.83
CA ALA A 975 -41.11 -9.25 -16.24
C ALA A 975 -39.69 -9.68 -15.86
N ARG A 976 -39.46 -10.25 -14.67
CA ARG A 976 -38.15 -10.72 -14.25
C ARG A 976 -37.73 -12.00 -14.99
N LEU A 977 -38.67 -12.90 -15.22
CA LEU A 977 -38.42 -14.12 -16.00
C LEU A 977 -37.96 -13.79 -17.42
N SER A 978 -38.60 -12.79 -18.08
CA SER A 978 -38.21 -12.33 -19.42
C SER A 978 -36.78 -11.76 -19.46
N LEU A 979 -36.29 -11.15 -18.38
CA LEU A 979 -34.88 -10.70 -18.30
C LEU A 979 -33.91 -11.89 -18.31
N ILE A 980 -34.25 -12.96 -17.57
CA ILE A 980 -33.44 -14.19 -17.57
C ILE A 980 -33.49 -14.83 -18.96
N GLU A 981 -34.66 -14.86 -19.61
CA GLU A 981 -34.83 -15.42 -20.97
C GLU A 981 -34.00 -14.68 -22.02
N SER A 982 -33.83 -13.37 -21.85
CA SER A 982 -32.99 -12.57 -22.77
C SER A 982 -31.48 -12.74 -22.54
N ASP A 983 -31.05 -13.10 -21.33
CA ASP A 983 -29.62 -13.18 -20.96
C ASP A 983 -29.05 -14.61 -21.08
N TRP A 984 -29.93 -15.64 -21.00
CA TRP A 984 -29.48 -17.04 -21.04
C TRP A 984 -29.64 -17.66 -22.44
N GLN A 985 -28.68 -18.51 -22.82
CA GLN A 985 -28.79 -19.27 -24.07
C GLN A 985 -29.99 -20.22 -24.03
N SER A 986 -30.62 -20.47 -25.21
CA SER A 986 -31.86 -21.22 -25.34
C SER A 986 -31.81 -22.62 -24.71
N ASP A 987 -30.69 -23.32 -24.79
CA ASP A 987 -30.51 -24.64 -24.21
C ASP A 987 -30.53 -24.65 -22.70
N ASN A 988 -29.85 -23.68 -22.08
CA ASN A 988 -29.83 -23.55 -20.64
C ASN A 988 -31.20 -23.16 -20.09
N GLN A 989 -31.86 -22.25 -20.75
CA GLN A 989 -33.23 -21.86 -20.46
C GLN A 989 -34.21 -23.05 -20.57
N SER A 990 -34.13 -23.83 -21.65
CA SER A 990 -35.01 -24.97 -21.88
C SER A 990 -34.89 -26.03 -20.78
N ARG A 991 -33.68 -26.29 -20.28
CA ARG A 991 -33.44 -27.23 -19.16
C ARG A 991 -33.90 -26.67 -17.82
N TYR A 992 -33.62 -25.38 -17.53
CA TYR A 992 -34.00 -24.71 -16.29
C TYR A 992 -35.53 -24.75 -16.06
N VAL A 993 -36.33 -24.43 -17.09
CA VAL A 993 -37.81 -24.44 -16.98
C VAL A 993 -38.39 -25.85 -16.83
N LEU A 994 -37.61 -26.90 -17.07
CA LEU A 994 -38.01 -28.30 -16.85
C LEU A 994 -37.71 -28.80 -15.43
N ARG A 995 -37.10 -27.98 -14.59
CA ARG A 995 -36.92 -28.30 -13.17
C ARG A 995 -38.30 -28.49 -12.47
N PRO A 996 -38.49 -29.56 -11.65
CA PRO A 996 -39.76 -29.80 -10.98
C PRO A 996 -40.25 -28.61 -10.11
N ASP A 997 -39.35 -28.00 -9.34
CA ASP A 997 -39.68 -26.84 -8.49
C ASP A 997 -40.03 -25.61 -9.30
N ILE A 998 -39.43 -25.42 -10.45
CA ILE A 998 -39.68 -24.28 -11.39
C ILE A 998 -41.03 -24.50 -12.10
N ILE A 999 -41.29 -25.74 -12.57
CA ILE A 999 -42.60 -26.05 -13.19
C ILE A 999 -43.72 -25.71 -12.25
N GLU A 1000 -43.61 -25.99 -10.95
CA GLU A 1000 -44.67 -25.70 -9.98
C GLU A 1000 -44.91 -24.18 -9.80
N LEU A 1001 -43.87 -23.39 -9.92
CA LEU A 1001 -43.99 -21.93 -9.89
C LEU A 1001 -44.53 -21.34 -11.23
N LEU A 1002 -44.11 -21.93 -12.35
CA LEU A 1002 -44.63 -21.51 -13.68
C LEU A 1002 -46.11 -21.74 -13.84
N LYS A 1003 -46.70 -22.78 -13.23
CA LYS A 1003 -48.17 -22.99 -13.18
C LYS A 1003 -48.92 -21.83 -12.55
N VAL A 1004 -48.28 -21.12 -11.62
CA VAL A 1004 -48.90 -19.93 -10.95
C VAL A 1004 -48.81 -18.68 -11.84
N VAL A 1005 -47.68 -18.45 -12.50
CA VAL A 1005 -47.41 -17.18 -13.26
C VAL A 1005 -47.77 -17.27 -14.74
N GLN A 1006 -47.82 -18.50 -15.33
CA GLN A 1006 -48.07 -18.77 -16.75
C GLN A 1006 -49.05 -19.99 -16.93
N PRO A 1007 -50.27 -19.96 -16.44
CA PRO A 1007 -51.15 -21.12 -16.44
C PRO A 1007 -51.49 -21.64 -17.84
N GLN A 1008 -51.46 -20.78 -18.88
CA GLN A 1008 -51.84 -21.18 -20.26
C GLN A 1008 -50.70 -21.93 -20.99
N GLN A 1009 -49.43 -21.65 -20.69
CA GLN A 1009 -48.28 -22.31 -21.34
C GLN A 1009 -48.03 -23.71 -20.76
N SER A 1010 -48.40 -23.95 -19.50
CA SER A 1010 -48.23 -25.25 -18.83
C SER A 1010 -49.20 -26.34 -19.34
N ALA A 1011 -50.30 -25.95 -20.00
CA ALA A 1011 -51.28 -26.88 -20.56
C ALA A 1011 -50.88 -27.38 -21.98
N SER A 1012 -50.01 -26.68 -22.70
CA SER A 1012 -49.61 -27.04 -24.08
C SER A 1012 -48.35 -27.89 -24.20
N LYS A 1013 -47.63 -28.10 -23.09
CA LYS A 1013 -46.36 -28.87 -23.01
C LYS A 1013 -46.52 -30.26 -22.33
N ARG A 1014 -47.80 -30.75 -22.17
CA ARG A 1014 -48.08 -32.14 -21.75
C ARG A 1014 -48.26 -33.06 -22.94
#